data_6d588b38bdee75ccc3f63ae9967544c3
#
_entry.id   6d588b38bdee75ccc3f63ae9967544c3
#
_cell.length_a   1.000
_cell.length_b   1.000
_cell.length_c   1.000
_cell.angle_alpha   90.00
_cell.angle_beta   90.00
_cell.angle_gamma   90.00
#
_symmetry.space_group_name_H-M   'P 1'
#
loop_
_entity.id
_entity.type
_entity.pdbx_description
1 polymer ?
#
loop_
_entity_poly.entity_id
_entity_poly.type
_entity_poly.pdbx_seq_one_letter_code
_entity_poly.pdbx_strand_id
1 'polypeptide(L)'
;MNIIKRGGTEVPFDKSKIVTAILKANAQAKECDKLSNIDEMSEKIASHIADDIEGNLLSTGSVPNVEDVQDMVEEFISKSGKFKLAKSYAIYRYEHELLRKKNTTDDKILSLLNRNNEEINQENANKNPIVNSTQRDYMAGEVSKDLARRYIYPEDLMKAHDAGIIHLHDQDYQANTMTNCCLINMEDMLQNGTVISGTKIDKPKSFDTACNIATQILAQIASNQFGGQTINIYHLVPFVDISRQKIKKSLIKEFESVGIPYDEDKINKITENRLKEEIRHGVQTIQYQILTLMTTNGQTPFCSIFIYLDEAETPSLKKDYAMVIEEILKQRILGVKNQTGIYIAPTFPKILYVLEPDNIEDDGEYYYLTKLAAECSAKRMVPDYMSEKKLKELKEGNVFGTMGCRSLLSVWKDPETGKAKFWGRFNSGVCTINLPDVALSVMDDMLGEHDITEYTERDMSKFENLWSTKQDEIKEKFWKLLDERLKLVYDAQIIRHKRLRGVPSDVAPILWQHGAFARLKPGETIDKLLFDGYSTISLGYVGLYETVKSLTGKSQMDPSVKDFALSIVKHMKDICDSWNKIENIGFSVYGTPEESTTYKFAKSLRKRHGIIKDITDKDYVMNSYHTDVKEKVNAFDKLTNESPFQDFTTGGAISYVEVPNMTKNIEAVLAILKHIYNTTVYAEINCKLDCCQKCGYMGEISLIRDSNNKLIWKCPQCGNTDQNSMNIIRRVCGYMMNANVVNQGRLNEFENRVLHL
;
A
#
# COMPACT_ATOMS: atom_id res chain seq x y z
N MET A 1 -41.18 1.69 -19.79
CA MET A 1 -39.94 1.92 -20.56
C MET A 1 -38.92 2.56 -19.65
N ASN A 2 -37.74 1.97 -19.58
CA ASN A 2 -36.65 2.40 -18.69
C ASN A 2 -35.43 2.83 -19.51
N ILE A 3 -34.53 3.57 -18.89
CA ILE A 3 -33.20 3.93 -19.41
C ILE A 3 -32.13 3.74 -18.33
N ILE A 4 -30.91 3.50 -18.76
CA ILE A 4 -29.77 3.37 -17.84
C ILE A 4 -29.14 4.74 -17.63
N LYS A 5 -29.10 5.20 -16.39
CA LYS A 5 -28.35 6.41 -16.02
C LYS A 5 -26.85 6.20 -16.20
N ARG A 6 -26.07 7.28 -16.33
CA ARG A 6 -24.59 7.23 -16.41
C ARG A 6 -23.92 6.50 -15.25
N GLY A 7 -24.56 6.44 -14.10
CA GLY A 7 -24.10 5.64 -12.94
C GLY A 7 -24.52 4.17 -12.97
N GLY A 8 -25.04 3.65 -14.09
CA GLY A 8 -25.46 2.25 -14.25
C GLY A 8 -26.82 1.92 -13.65
N THR A 9 -27.51 2.87 -13.02
CA THR A 9 -28.83 2.64 -12.41
C THR A 9 -29.93 2.74 -13.47
N GLU A 10 -30.79 1.73 -13.56
CA GLU A 10 -31.97 1.75 -14.42
C GLU A 10 -33.09 2.58 -13.78
N VAL A 11 -33.70 3.47 -14.56
CA VAL A 11 -34.76 4.39 -14.10
C VAL A 11 -35.83 4.54 -15.17
N PRO A 12 -37.08 4.89 -14.80
CA PRO A 12 -38.13 5.22 -15.77
C PRO A 12 -37.70 6.33 -16.71
N PHE A 13 -37.98 6.16 -17.99
CA PHE A 13 -37.74 7.17 -19.01
C PHE A 13 -38.69 8.38 -18.80
N ASP A 14 -38.12 9.58 -18.82
CA ASP A 14 -38.84 10.83 -18.57
C ASP A 14 -38.65 11.79 -19.75
N LYS A 15 -39.69 11.89 -20.59
CA LYS A 15 -39.72 12.77 -21.77
C LYS A 15 -39.45 14.23 -21.43
N SER A 16 -39.86 14.70 -20.25
CA SER A 16 -39.72 16.10 -19.84
C SER A 16 -38.27 16.55 -19.77
N LYS A 17 -37.35 15.62 -19.54
CA LYS A 17 -35.89 15.89 -19.51
C LYS A 17 -35.33 16.19 -20.90
N ILE A 18 -35.84 15.56 -21.95
CA ILE A 18 -35.45 15.86 -23.34
C ILE A 18 -36.01 17.25 -23.72
N VAL A 19 -37.29 17.51 -23.44
CA VAL A 19 -37.89 18.81 -23.66
C VAL A 19 -37.08 19.92 -22.97
N THR A 20 -36.80 19.75 -21.69
CA THR A 20 -36.00 20.70 -20.90
C THR A 20 -34.62 20.94 -21.48
N ALA A 21 -33.92 19.88 -21.95
CA ALA A 21 -32.59 19.99 -22.54
C ALA A 21 -32.62 20.77 -23.87
N ILE A 22 -33.60 20.52 -24.74
CA ILE A 22 -33.78 21.23 -26.01
C ILE A 22 -34.11 22.68 -25.77
N LEU A 23 -35.02 23.00 -24.85
CA LEU A 23 -35.38 24.38 -24.47
C LEU A 23 -34.17 25.16 -23.94
N LYS A 24 -33.38 24.57 -23.08
CA LYS A 24 -32.12 25.15 -22.57
C LYS A 24 -31.10 25.40 -23.68
N ALA A 25 -30.92 24.43 -24.59
CA ALA A 25 -30.02 24.58 -25.73
C ALA A 25 -30.43 25.71 -26.64
N ASN A 26 -31.75 25.89 -26.91
CA ASN A 26 -32.27 26.99 -27.68
C ASN A 26 -32.12 28.33 -26.95
N ALA A 27 -32.32 28.36 -25.62
CA ALA A 27 -32.15 29.57 -24.81
C ALA A 27 -30.69 30.08 -24.81
N GLN A 28 -29.72 29.19 -24.85
CA GLN A 28 -28.28 29.51 -24.93
C GLN A 28 -27.80 29.87 -26.33
N ALA A 29 -28.60 29.58 -27.38
CA ALA A 29 -28.26 29.92 -28.76
C ALA A 29 -28.17 31.46 -28.95
N LYS A 30 -27.37 31.89 -29.96
CA LYS A 30 -27.33 33.29 -30.36
C LYS A 30 -28.74 33.73 -30.81
N GLU A 31 -29.08 34.98 -30.61
CA GLU A 31 -30.45 35.53 -30.87
C GLU A 31 -30.92 35.25 -32.32
N CYS A 32 -30.01 35.32 -33.30
CA CYS A 32 -30.29 35.00 -34.70
C CYS A 32 -30.51 33.50 -35.00
N ASP A 33 -30.18 32.62 -34.04
CA ASP A 33 -30.25 31.17 -34.19
C ASP A 33 -31.38 30.55 -33.35
N LYS A 34 -32.04 31.33 -32.50
CA LYS A 34 -33.20 30.90 -31.68
C LYS A 34 -34.40 30.58 -32.54
N LEU A 35 -35.12 29.54 -32.15
CA LEU A 35 -36.39 29.16 -32.76
C LEU A 35 -37.57 29.63 -31.89
N SER A 36 -38.55 30.26 -32.52
CA SER A 36 -39.72 30.84 -31.81
C SER A 36 -40.78 29.80 -31.44
N ASN A 37 -40.87 28.69 -32.14
CA ASN A 37 -41.82 27.60 -31.89
C ASN A 37 -41.18 26.38 -31.26
N ILE A 38 -40.17 26.60 -30.41
CA ILE A 38 -39.36 25.54 -29.86
C ILE A 38 -40.09 24.60 -28.88
N ASP A 39 -41.10 25.11 -28.15
CA ASP A 39 -41.87 24.34 -27.19
C ASP A 39 -42.62 23.17 -27.85
N GLU A 40 -43.41 23.42 -28.87
CA GLU A 40 -44.12 22.39 -29.62
C GLU A 40 -43.17 21.42 -30.32
N MET A 41 -42.04 21.92 -30.81
CA MET A 41 -41.06 21.12 -31.50
C MET A 41 -40.29 20.20 -30.52
N SER A 42 -39.96 20.69 -29.34
CA SER A 42 -39.27 19.88 -28.29
C SER A 42 -40.14 18.71 -27.82
N GLU A 43 -41.44 18.93 -27.68
CA GLU A 43 -42.40 17.88 -27.32
C GLU A 43 -42.53 16.82 -28.43
N LYS A 44 -42.56 17.23 -29.71
CA LYS A 44 -42.58 16.30 -30.85
C LYS A 44 -41.31 15.47 -30.91
N ILE A 45 -40.14 16.09 -30.70
CA ILE A 45 -38.85 15.38 -30.67
C ILE A 45 -38.84 14.37 -29.51
N ALA A 46 -39.20 14.77 -28.30
CA ALA A 46 -39.22 13.91 -27.14
C ALA A 46 -40.16 12.71 -27.29
N SER A 47 -41.33 12.92 -27.97
CA SER A 47 -42.27 11.84 -28.27
C SER A 47 -41.70 10.85 -29.27
N HIS A 48 -41.09 11.34 -30.34
CA HIS A 48 -40.46 10.46 -31.36
C HIS A 48 -39.31 9.64 -30.76
N ILE A 49 -38.45 10.22 -29.97
CA ILE A 49 -37.38 9.51 -29.27
C ILE A 49 -37.91 8.42 -28.34
N ALA A 50 -39.05 8.68 -27.66
CA ALA A 50 -39.69 7.67 -26.84
C ALA A 50 -40.20 6.47 -27.67
N ASP A 51 -40.79 6.75 -28.83
CA ASP A 51 -41.27 5.69 -29.75
C ASP A 51 -40.08 4.87 -30.31
N ASP A 52 -38.96 5.53 -30.64
CA ASP A 52 -37.74 4.85 -31.10
C ASP A 52 -37.11 3.99 -30.01
N ILE A 53 -37.06 4.44 -28.76
CA ILE A 53 -36.57 3.65 -27.62
C ILE A 53 -37.46 2.42 -27.41
N GLU A 54 -38.78 2.58 -27.49
CA GLU A 54 -39.72 1.48 -27.32
C GLU A 54 -39.62 0.46 -28.49
N GLY A 55 -39.43 0.92 -29.72
CA GLY A 55 -39.20 0.08 -30.90
C GLY A 55 -37.88 -0.68 -30.81
N ASN A 56 -36.82 -0.06 -30.40
CA ASN A 56 -35.50 -0.67 -30.19
C ASN A 56 -35.55 -1.69 -29.05
N LEU A 57 -36.20 -1.41 -27.94
CA LEU A 57 -36.36 -2.32 -26.82
C LEU A 57 -37.12 -3.59 -27.23
N LEU A 58 -38.17 -3.42 -28.04
CA LEU A 58 -38.97 -4.56 -28.58
C LEU A 58 -38.20 -5.41 -29.58
N SER A 59 -37.28 -4.83 -30.34
CA SER A 59 -36.53 -5.52 -31.39
C SER A 59 -35.23 -6.15 -30.90
N THR A 60 -34.52 -5.52 -29.96
CA THR A 60 -33.17 -5.93 -29.50
C THR A 60 -33.14 -6.40 -28.05
N GLY A 61 -34.17 -6.08 -27.25
CA GLY A 61 -34.19 -6.33 -25.81
C GLY A 61 -33.23 -5.43 -25.00
N SER A 62 -32.53 -4.48 -25.64
CA SER A 62 -31.53 -3.65 -25.03
C SER A 62 -32.11 -2.33 -24.49
N VAL A 63 -31.88 -2.04 -23.22
CA VAL A 63 -32.26 -0.77 -22.57
C VAL A 63 -31.18 0.29 -22.88
N PRO A 64 -31.53 1.42 -23.56
CA PRO A 64 -30.56 2.44 -23.92
C PRO A 64 -30.04 3.19 -22.67
N ASN A 65 -28.79 3.61 -22.74
CA ASN A 65 -28.25 4.53 -21.73
C ASN A 65 -28.54 6.01 -22.07
N VAL A 66 -28.28 6.91 -21.14
CA VAL A 66 -28.57 8.35 -21.32
C VAL A 66 -27.78 8.96 -22.50
N GLU A 67 -26.58 8.47 -22.80
CA GLU A 67 -25.80 8.98 -23.95
C GLU A 67 -26.43 8.53 -25.28
N ASP A 68 -26.86 7.27 -25.37
CA ASP A 68 -27.58 6.76 -26.54
C ASP A 68 -28.84 7.62 -26.82
N VAL A 69 -29.59 7.97 -25.77
CA VAL A 69 -30.75 8.85 -25.88
C VAL A 69 -30.38 10.26 -26.38
N GLN A 70 -29.28 10.81 -25.90
CA GLN A 70 -28.79 12.11 -26.36
C GLN A 70 -28.31 12.09 -27.82
N ASP A 71 -27.66 10.99 -28.25
CA ASP A 71 -27.25 10.77 -29.62
C ASP A 71 -28.49 10.70 -30.54
N MET A 72 -29.51 9.96 -30.14
CA MET A 72 -30.80 9.90 -30.87
C MET A 72 -31.46 11.28 -31.00
N VAL A 73 -31.46 12.09 -29.97
CA VAL A 73 -31.96 13.48 -30.03
C VAL A 73 -31.20 14.33 -31.01
N GLU A 74 -29.87 14.30 -30.96
CA GLU A 74 -28.97 15.04 -31.86
C GLU A 74 -29.15 14.63 -33.31
N GLU A 75 -29.20 13.34 -33.57
CA GLU A 75 -29.41 12.76 -34.91
C GLU A 75 -30.77 13.13 -35.47
N PHE A 76 -31.84 13.06 -34.66
CA PHE A 76 -33.18 13.43 -35.09
C PHE A 76 -33.28 14.93 -35.45
N ILE A 77 -32.73 15.83 -34.60
CA ILE A 77 -32.69 17.26 -34.88
C ILE A 77 -31.94 17.56 -36.18
N SER A 78 -30.80 16.88 -36.40
CA SER A 78 -29.99 17.01 -37.62
C SER A 78 -30.74 16.53 -38.87
N LYS A 79 -31.36 15.33 -38.81
CA LYS A 79 -32.17 14.78 -39.92
C LYS A 79 -33.42 15.61 -40.24
N SER A 80 -33.97 16.34 -39.28
CA SER A 80 -35.07 17.26 -39.46
C SER A 80 -34.68 18.56 -40.15
N GLY A 81 -33.41 18.72 -40.57
CA GLY A 81 -32.90 19.90 -41.29
C GLY A 81 -32.77 21.16 -40.41
N LYS A 82 -32.87 21.01 -39.07
CA LYS A 82 -32.76 22.11 -38.11
C LYS A 82 -31.31 22.31 -37.64
N PHE A 83 -30.38 22.50 -38.56
CA PHE A 83 -28.96 22.55 -38.32
C PHE A 83 -28.52 23.53 -37.24
N LYS A 84 -29.19 24.69 -37.09
CA LYS A 84 -28.87 25.66 -36.05
C LYS A 84 -29.18 25.11 -34.65
N LEU A 85 -30.34 24.45 -34.49
CA LEU A 85 -30.73 23.81 -33.25
C LEU A 85 -29.83 22.63 -32.93
N ALA A 86 -29.52 21.80 -33.93
CA ALA A 86 -28.57 20.66 -33.77
C ALA A 86 -27.23 21.16 -33.25
N LYS A 87 -26.66 22.20 -33.87
CA LYS A 87 -25.42 22.83 -33.41
C LYS A 87 -25.51 23.36 -31.97
N SER A 88 -26.61 24.07 -31.65
CA SER A 88 -26.78 24.60 -30.29
C SER A 88 -26.97 23.49 -29.26
N TYR A 89 -27.65 22.39 -29.63
CA TYR A 89 -27.79 21.22 -28.77
C TYR A 89 -26.46 20.48 -28.55
N ALA A 90 -25.67 20.27 -29.60
CA ALA A 90 -24.34 19.67 -29.50
C ALA A 90 -23.41 20.53 -28.62
N ILE A 91 -23.41 21.86 -28.77
CA ILE A 91 -22.61 22.77 -27.92
C ILE A 91 -23.13 22.71 -26.48
N TYR A 92 -24.41 22.77 -26.25
CA TYR A 92 -25.02 22.65 -24.92
C TYR A 92 -24.63 21.32 -24.24
N ARG A 93 -24.71 20.20 -24.99
CA ARG A 93 -24.32 18.88 -24.51
C ARG A 93 -22.84 18.85 -24.13
N TYR A 94 -21.96 19.37 -25.00
CA TYR A 94 -20.53 19.45 -24.78
C TYR A 94 -20.15 20.32 -23.59
N GLU A 95 -20.76 21.51 -23.48
CA GLU A 95 -20.55 22.39 -22.31
C GLU A 95 -21.01 21.74 -21.01
N HIS A 96 -22.15 21.05 -21.03
CA HIS A 96 -22.63 20.28 -19.87
C HIS A 96 -21.79 19.06 -19.56
N GLU A 97 -21.16 18.44 -20.55
CA GLU A 97 -20.18 17.37 -20.34
C GLU A 97 -18.91 17.93 -19.70
N LEU A 98 -18.41 19.06 -20.19
CA LEU A 98 -17.27 19.76 -19.58
C LEU A 98 -17.56 20.22 -18.15
N LEU A 99 -18.78 20.78 -17.89
CA LEU A 99 -19.20 21.16 -16.55
C LEU A 99 -19.28 19.95 -15.61
N ARG A 100 -19.79 18.83 -16.10
CA ARG A 100 -19.83 17.57 -15.32
C ARG A 100 -18.45 16.99 -15.04
N LYS A 101 -17.54 17.04 -16.03
CA LYS A 101 -16.14 16.67 -15.84
C LYS A 101 -15.42 17.62 -14.86
N LYS A 102 -15.77 18.88 -14.83
CA LYS A 102 -15.33 19.86 -13.82
C LYS A 102 -15.96 19.60 -12.45
N ASN A 103 -17.24 19.30 -12.39
CA ASN A 103 -18.00 19.18 -11.13
C ASN A 103 -17.58 17.97 -10.28
N THR A 104 -17.05 16.88 -10.87
CA THR A 104 -16.62 15.73 -10.05
C THR A 104 -15.43 16.04 -9.15
N THR A 105 -14.47 16.83 -9.59
CA THR A 105 -13.34 17.26 -8.78
C THR A 105 -13.76 18.34 -7.78
N ASP A 106 -14.56 19.31 -8.21
CA ASP A 106 -15.09 20.38 -7.35
C ASP A 106 -16.00 19.81 -6.25
N ASP A 107 -16.87 18.86 -6.56
CA ASP A 107 -17.75 18.20 -5.59
C ASP A 107 -16.95 17.39 -4.55
N LYS A 108 -15.89 16.71 -4.97
CA LYS A 108 -14.99 16.00 -4.05
C LYS A 108 -14.24 16.98 -3.14
N ILE A 109 -13.71 18.07 -3.70
CA ILE A 109 -13.05 19.12 -2.91
C ILE A 109 -14.03 19.77 -1.93
N LEU A 110 -15.25 20.08 -2.37
CA LEU A 110 -16.29 20.65 -1.50
C LEU A 110 -16.72 19.68 -0.40
N SER A 111 -16.84 18.38 -0.70
CA SER A 111 -17.14 17.36 0.30
C SER A 111 -16.02 17.20 1.34
N LEU A 112 -14.76 17.37 0.93
CA LEU A 112 -13.62 17.44 1.84
C LEU A 112 -13.70 18.66 2.76
N LEU A 113 -13.94 19.83 2.19
CA LEU A 113 -14.06 21.08 2.95
C LEU A 113 -15.23 21.03 3.95
N ASN A 114 -16.33 20.40 3.56
CA ASN A 114 -17.51 20.19 4.40
C ASN A 114 -17.36 19.03 5.39
N ARG A 115 -16.25 18.28 5.35
CA ARG A 115 -15.93 17.13 6.24
C ARG A 115 -16.95 16.01 6.19
N ASN A 116 -17.62 15.81 5.06
CA ASN A 116 -18.67 14.81 4.85
C ASN A 116 -18.30 13.75 3.80
N ASN A 117 -17.01 13.65 3.41
CA ASN A 117 -16.52 12.66 2.47
C ASN A 117 -16.12 11.37 3.22
N GLU A 118 -17.04 10.41 3.33
CA GLU A 118 -16.81 9.14 4.02
C GLU A 118 -15.76 8.27 3.32
N GLU A 119 -15.65 8.32 1.99
CA GLU A 119 -14.70 7.55 1.22
C GLU A 119 -13.26 7.96 1.57
N ILE A 120 -12.99 9.26 1.58
CA ILE A 120 -11.67 9.80 1.95
C ILE A 120 -11.37 9.59 3.43
N ASN A 121 -12.37 9.69 4.30
CA ASN A 121 -12.17 9.41 5.74
C ASN A 121 -11.70 7.98 6.00
N GLN A 122 -11.95 7.05 5.08
CA GLN A 122 -11.62 5.62 5.19
C GLN A 122 -10.48 5.19 4.26
N GLU A 123 -9.95 6.08 3.42
CA GLU A 123 -8.94 5.76 2.41
C GLU A 123 -7.59 5.40 3.05
N ASN A 124 -7.18 6.14 4.08
CA ASN A 124 -5.90 5.91 4.77
C ASN A 124 -6.05 6.11 6.28
N ALA A 125 -5.93 5.01 7.04
CA ALA A 125 -6.07 5.02 8.50
C ALA A 125 -4.99 5.84 9.25
N ASN A 126 -3.89 6.20 8.58
CA ASN A 126 -2.81 7.00 9.17
C ASN A 126 -2.95 8.50 8.86
N LYS A 127 -3.93 8.89 8.03
CA LYS A 127 -4.25 10.29 7.70
C LYS A 127 -5.59 10.69 8.30
N ASN A 128 -5.64 11.86 8.92
CA ASN A 128 -6.90 12.42 9.42
C ASN A 128 -7.34 13.62 8.55
N PRO A 129 -8.28 13.44 7.62
CA PRO A 129 -8.69 14.47 6.68
C PRO A 129 -9.42 15.68 7.31
N ILE A 130 -9.76 15.62 8.61
CA ILE A 130 -10.31 16.76 9.36
C ILE A 130 -9.23 17.78 9.71
N VAL A 131 -7.97 17.34 9.84
CA VAL A 131 -6.84 18.21 10.15
C VAL A 131 -6.48 19.06 8.94
N ASN A 132 -6.32 20.37 9.12
CA ASN A 132 -6.15 21.34 8.03
C ASN A 132 -4.97 21.01 7.09
N SER A 133 -3.81 20.58 7.62
CA SER A 133 -2.65 20.20 6.81
C SER A 133 -2.93 18.96 5.95
N THR A 134 -3.57 17.95 6.53
CA THR A 134 -3.97 16.72 5.83
C THR A 134 -5.05 16.99 4.80
N GLN A 135 -6.05 17.84 5.12
CA GLN A 135 -7.08 18.25 4.18
C GLN A 135 -6.49 18.93 2.95
N ARG A 136 -5.47 19.80 3.15
CA ARG A 136 -4.75 20.47 2.07
C ARG A 136 -4.03 19.48 1.15
N ASP A 137 -3.41 18.45 1.71
CA ASP A 137 -2.75 17.38 0.94
C ASP A 137 -3.79 16.58 0.11
N TYR A 138 -4.93 16.23 0.69
CA TYR A 138 -6.02 15.58 -0.05
C TYR A 138 -6.57 16.43 -1.19
N MET A 139 -6.73 17.75 -0.99
CA MET A 139 -7.14 18.65 -2.07
C MET A 139 -6.13 18.66 -3.22
N ALA A 140 -4.83 18.71 -2.92
CA ALA A 140 -3.78 18.59 -3.93
C ALA A 140 -3.82 17.24 -4.62
N GLY A 141 -4.09 16.17 -3.88
CA GLY A 141 -4.26 14.82 -4.39
C GLY A 141 -5.42 14.70 -5.38
N GLU A 142 -6.60 15.28 -5.10
CA GLU A 142 -7.74 15.25 -6.03
C GLU A 142 -7.43 16.02 -7.33
N VAL A 143 -6.71 17.13 -7.26
CA VAL A 143 -6.22 17.83 -8.46
C VAL A 143 -5.24 16.97 -9.24
N SER A 144 -4.31 16.28 -8.56
CA SER A 144 -3.37 15.35 -9.21
C SER A 144 -4.07 14.18 -9.89
N LYS A 145 -5.07 13.56 -9.25
CA LYS A 145 -5.91 12.48 -9.83
C LYS A 145 -6.61 12.95 -11.11
N ASP A 146 -7.17 14.16 -11.11
CA ASP A 146 -7.83 14.74 -12.27
C ASP A 146 -6.84 14.99 -13.43
N LEU A 147 -5.66 15.55 -13.13
CA LEU A 147 -4.59 15.74 -14.11
C LEU A 147 -4.07 14.40 -14.65
N ALA A 148 -3.91 13.39 -13.80
CA ALA A 148 -3.50 12.06 -14.20
C ALA A 148 -4.47 11.46 -15.23
N ARG A 149 -5.77 11.60 -15.00
CA ARG A 149 -6.82 11.11 -15.89
C ARG A 149 -6.85 11.80 -17.24
N ARG A 150 -6.67 13.12 -17.26
CA ARG A 150 -6.87 13.92 -18.48
C ARG A 150 -5.63 14.08 -19.34
N TYR A 151 -4.42 14.03 -18.72
CA TYR A 151 -3.19 14.43 -19.40
C TYR A 151 -2.05 13.40 -19.28
N ILE A 152 -2.07 12.51 -18.27
CA ILE A 152 -0.94 11.59 -18.03
C ILE A 152 -1.20 10.22 -18.64
N TYR A 153 -2.35 9.63 -18.34
CA TYR A 153 -2.68 8.29 -18.81
C TYR A 153 -3.64 8.31 -20.01
N PRO A 154 -3.42 7.42 -20.99
CA PRO A 154 -4.39 7.20 -22.07
C PRO A 154 -5.74 6.73 -21.56
N GLU A 155 -6.78 6.97 -22.35
CA GLU A 155 -8.16 6.67 -21.97
C GLU A 155 -8.42 5.18 -21.71
N ASP A 156 -7.80 4.29 -22.48
CA ASP A 156 -7.89 2.84 -22.32
C ASP A 156 -7.33 2.35 -20.98
N LEU A 157 -6.18 2.88 -20.54
CA LEU A 157 -5.63 2.59 -19.22
C LEU A 157 -6.54 3.10 -18.10
N MET A 158 -7.13 4.28 -18.27
CA MET A 158 -8.08 4.82 -17.29
C MET A 158 -9.37 4.01 -17.24
N LYS A 159 -9.89 3.54 -18.39
CA LYS A 159 -11.04 2.62 -18.45
C LYS A 159 -10.73 1.29 -17.74
N ALA A 160 -9.53 0.73 -17.95
CA ALA A 160 -9.11 -0.48 -17.27
C ALA A 160 -8.99 -0.30 -15.75
N HIS A 161 -8.48 0.86 -15.32
CA HIS A 161 -8.43 1.22 -13.90
C HIS A 161 -9.82 1.36 -13.27
N ASP A 162 -10.75 2.03 -13.96
CA ASP A 162 -12.12 2.27 -13.48
C ASP A 162 -12.95 0.98 -13.43
N ALA A 163 -12.74 0.11 -14.42
CA ALA A 163 -13.37 -1.22 -14.46
C ALA A 163 -12.78 -2.18 -13.40
N GLY A 164 -11.69 -1.82 -12.71
CA GLY A 164 -11.04 -2.66 -11.72
C GLY A 164 -10.26 -3.83 -12.31
N ILE A 165 -9.84 -3.73 -13.56
CA ILE A 165 -8.97 -4.71 -14.26
C ILE A 165 -7.53 -4.56 -13.76
N ILE A 166 -7.09 -3.30 -13.63
CA ILE A 166 -5.82 -2.92 -13.03
C ILE A 166 -6.05 -1.82 -11.99
N HIS A 167 -5.08 -1.59 -11.12
CA HIS A 167 -5.08 -0.44 -10.22
C HIS A 167 -3.79 0.37 -10.37
N LEU A 168 -3.95 1.62 -10.81
CA LEU A 168 -2.88 2.61 -10.84
C LEU A 168 -2.76 3.22 -9.44
N HIS A 169 -1.74 2.83 -8.67
CA HIS A 169 -1.54 3.35 -7.32
C HIS A 169 -1.06 4.81 -7.32
N ASP A 170 -1.37 5.53 -6.26
CA ASP A 170 -0.82 6.85 -5.94
C ASP A 170 -1.04 7.91 -7.02
N GLN A 171 -2.22 7.91 -7.66
CA GLN A 171 -2.59 8.91 -8.66
C GLN A 171 -2.64 10.34 -8.08
N ASP A 172 -2.84 10.44 -6.78
CA ASP A 172 -2.80 11.68 -5.99
C ASP A 172 -1.42 12.34 -5.96
N TYR A 173 -0.34 11.61 -6.32
CA TYR A 173 1.02 12.14 -6.44
C TYR A 173 1.58 12.12 -7.86
N GLN A 174 0.79 11.66 -8.86
CA GLN A 174 1.27 11.49 -10.25
C GLN A 174 1.55 12.79 -10.99
N ALA A 175 0.91 13.89 -10.63
CA ALA A 175 1.18 15.20 -11.22
C ALA A 175 2.60 15.68 -10.87
N ASN A 176 3.11 15.30 -9.72
CA ASN A 176 4.45 15.60 -9.25
C ASN A 176 5.44 14.50 -9.65
N THR A 177 6.73 14.83 -9.74
CA THR A 177 7.81 13.89 -10.03
C THR A 177 8.36 13.25 -8.75
N MET A 178 7.46 12.74 -7.91
CA MET A 178 7.80 12.08 -6.65
C MET A 178 8.00 10.57 -6.87
N THR A 179 8.86 9.97 -6.05
CA THR A 179 9.10 8.52 -6.01
C THR A 179 8.36 7.88 -4.83
N ASN A 180 8.24 6.55 -4.86
CA ASN A 180 7.48 5.81 -3.85
C ASN A 180 8.31 5.58 -2.57
N CYS A 181 8.86 4.39 -2.39
CA CYS A 181 9.57 3.97 -1.18
C CYS A 181 11.08 3.98 -1.37
N CYS A 182 11.85 4.03 -0.26
CA CYS A 182 13.32 4.01 -0.33
C CYS A 182 14.01 3.34 0.86
N LEU A 183 15.27 2.95 0.61
CA LEU A 183 16.28 2.69 1.64
C LEU A 183 17.19 3.92 1.74
N ILE A 184 17.15 4.62 2.86
CA ILE A 184 17.92 5.87 3.02
C ILE A 184 19.40 5.54 3.28
N ASN A 185 20.30 6.18 2.56
CA ASN A 185 21.73 6.11 2.86
C ASN A 185 22.10 7.02 4.04
N MET A 186 21.61 6.65 5.21
CA MET A 186 21.83 7.40 6.45
C MET A 186 23.32 7.45 6.82
N GLU A 187 24.09 6.41 6.45
CA GLU A 187 25.53 6.36 6.67
C GLU A 187 26.22 7.54 5.97
N ASP A 188 26.00 7.71 4.67
CA ASP A 188 26.61 8.80 3.90
C ASP A 188 26.21 10.17 4.48
N MET A 189 24.92 10.35 4.81
CA MET A 189 24.43 11.63 5.34
C MET A 189 25.02 11.99 6.69
N LEU A 190 25.23 11.01 7.58
CA LEU A 190 25.80 11.23 8.91
C LEU A 190 27.32 11.33 8.91
N GLN A 191 28.01 10.55 8.07
CA GLN A 191 29.48 10.55 8.03
C GLN A 191 30.05 11.76 7.26
N ASN A 192 29.41 12.14 6.15
CA ASN A 192 29.88 13.20 5.27
C ASN A 192 29.11 14.53 5.45
N GLY A 193 28.14 14.54 6.36
CA GLY A 193 27.23 15.66 6.54
C GLY A 193 26.15 15.75 5.45
N THR A 194 25.16 16.58 5.70
CA THR A 194 24.01 16.79 4.81
C THR A 194 23.54 18.24 4.88
N VAL A 195 22.50 18.57 4.10
CA VAL A 195 21.84 19.89 4.15
C VAL A 195 20.34 19.68 4.37
N ILE A 196 19.80 20.32 5.40
CA ILE A 196 18.36 20.30 5.71
C ILE A 196 17.84 21.73 5.64
N SER A 197 16.87 21.99 4.78
CA SER A 197 16.25 23.32 4.59
C SER A 197 17.30 24.45 4.43
N GLY A 198 18.34 24.18 3.63
CA GLY A 198 19.42 25.15 3.37
C GLY A 198 20.48 25.27 4.49
N THR A 199 20.32 24.54 5.62
CA THR A 199 21.27 24.53 6.72
C THR A 199 22.19 23.33 6.64
N LYS A 200 23.51 23.58 6.65
CA LYS A 200 24.51 22.52 6.67
C LYS A 200 24.51 21.82 8.03
N ILE A 201 24.45 20.51 8.01
CA ILE A 201 24.53 19.62 9.17
C ILE A 201 25.84 18.84 9.07
N ASP A 202 26.74 19.07 9.99
CA ASP A 202 28.02 18.36 10.06
C ASP A 202 27.86 16.99 10.72
N LYS A 203 28.91 16.15 10.61
CA LYS A 203 28.96 14.83 11.25
C LYS A 203 28.65 14.91 12.75
N PRO A 204 27.71 14.13 13.29
CA PRO A 204 27.38 14.09 14.72
C PRO A 204 28.59 13.73 15.57
N LYS A 205 28.59 14.28 16.81
CA LYS A 205 29.65 14.05 17.81
C LYS A 205 29.15 13.25 19.02
N SER A 206 28.02 12.59 18.91
CA SER A 206 27.46 11.66 19.90
C SER A 206 26.33 10.84 19.30
N PHE A 207 25.99 9.73 19.92
CA PHE A 207 24.88 8.85 19.52
C PHE A 207 23.53 9.57 19.60
N ASP A 208 23.28 10.29 20.71
CA ASP A 208 22.04 11.06 20.89
C ASP A 208 21.85 12.12 19.80
N THR A 209 22.92 12.85 19.44
CA THR A 209 22.88 13.81 18.34
C THR A 209 22.64 13.12 16.99
N ALA A 210 23.24 11.96 16.75
CA ALA A 210 23.03 11.19 15.52
C ALA A 210 21.56 10.73 15.41
N CYS A 211 20.95 10.25 16.50
CA CYS A 211 19.54 9.88 16.55
C CYS A 211 18.62 11.08 16.23
N ASN A 212 18.90 12.24 16.80
CA ASN A 212 18.12 13.46 16.54
C ASN A 212 18.21 13.89 15.06
N ILE A 213 19.42 13.95 14.51
CA ILE A 213 19.62 14.30 13.09
C ILE A 213 18.96 13.29 12.17
N ALA A 214 19.04 11.99 12.47
CA ALA A 214 18.40 10.93 11.68
C ALA A 214 16.89 11.14 11.58
N THR A 215 16.22 11.56 12.66
CA THR A 215 14.77 11.82 12.62
C THR A 215 14.41 13.06 11.80
N GLN A 216 15.25 14.11 11.82
CA GLN A 216 15.07 15.29 10.99
C GLN A 216 15.27 14.97 9.50
N ILE A 217 16.30 14.20 9.15
CA ILE A 217 16.52 13.69 7.80
C ILE A 217 15.30 12.92 7.32
N LEU A 218 14.80 11.99 8.15
CA LEU A 218 13.64 11.17 7.83
C LEU A 218 12.40 12.02 7.53
N ALA A 219 12.11 13.04 8.35
CA ALA A 219 10.96 13.93 8.14
C ALA A 219 11.06 14.69 6.80
N GLN A 220 12.24 15.14 6.43
CA GLN A 220 12.46 15.82 5.15
C GLN A 220 12.31 14.88 3.96
N ILE A 221 12.84 13.66 4.05
CA ILE A 221 12.72 12.65 2.99
C ILE A 221 11.26 12.24 2.84
N ALA A 222 10.56 11.95 3.93
CA ALA A 222 9.14 11.59 3.94
C ALA A 222 8.23 12.70 3.37
N SER A 223 8.66 13.96 3.40
CA SER A 223 7.96 15.08 2.76
C SER A 223 8.22 15.18 1.23
N ASN A 224 9.18 14.43 0.70
CA ASN A 224 9.55 14.43 -0.73
C ASN A 224 9.26 13.11 -1.43
N GLN A 225 8.59 12.16 -0.73
CA GLN A 225 8.15 10.88 -1.26
C GLN A 225 6.73 10.57 -0.77
N PHE A 226 6.01 9.72 -1.48
CA PHE A 226 4.65 9.34 -1.06
C PHE A 226 4.58 7.97 -0.37
N GLY A 227 5.60 7.11 -0.51
CA GLY A 227 5.68 5.80 0.14
C GLY A 227 6.50 5.80 1.43
N GLY A 228 6.96 4.63 1.85
CA GLY A 228 7.67 4.42 3.11
C GLY A 228 9.19 4.53 2.98
N GLN A 229 9.82 4.96 4.07
CA GLN A 229 11.26 5.11 4.19
C GLN A 229 11.81 4.09 5.19
N THR A 230 12.96 3.48 4.88
CA THR A 230 13.65 2.57 5.79
C THR A 230 15.05 3.10 6.11
N ILE A 231 15.36 3.18 7.39
CA ILE A 231 16.70 3.49 7.90
C ILE A 231 17.34 2.23 8.47
N ASN A 232 18.66 2.15 8.36
CA ASN A 232 19.44 1.11 9.01
C ASN A 232 19.97 1.61 10.36
N ILE A 233 19.63 0.91 11.43
CA ILE A 233 20.10 1.27 12.77
C ILE A 233 21.63 1.13 12.89
N TYR A 234 22.22 0.18 12.15
CA TYR A 234 23.66 0.01 12.12
C TYR A 234 24.41 1.30 11.73
N HIS A 235 23.83 2.13 10.84
CA HIS A 235 24.43 3.43 10.46
C HIS A 235 24.59 4.43 11.63
N LEU A 236 23.89 4.19 12.75
CA LEU A 236 24.01 4.99 13.97
C LEU A 236 25.02 4.41 14.96
N VAL A 237 25.33 3.11 14.87
CA VAL A 237 26.16 2.37 15.84
C VAL A 237 27.58 2.97 15.99
N PRO A 238 28.29 3.41 14.93
CA PRO A 238 29.61 4.03 15.07
C PRO A 238 29.64 5.25 16.01
N PHE A 239 28.51 5.91 16.22
CA PHE A 239 28.41 7.05 17.13
C PHE A 239 28.34 6.63 18.61
N VAL A 240 28.09 5.36 18.92
CA VAL A 240 28.13 4.80 20.28
C VAL A 240 29.54 4.89 20.85
N ASP A 241 30.56 4.49 20.08
CA ASP A 241 31.95 4.61 20.54
C ASP A 241 32.40 6.06 20.64
N ILE A 242 31.97 6.94 19.72
CA ILE A 242 32.22 8.39 19.83
C ILE A 242 31.67 8.95 21.14
N SER A 243 30.47 8.53 21.54
CA SER A 243 29.87 8.89 22.82
C SER A 243 30.66 8.34 24.01
N ARG A 244 31.06 7.04 23.93
CA ARG A 244 31.87 6.40 24.95
C ARG A 244 33.15 7.18 25.22
N GLN A 245 33.90 7.55 24.18
CA GLN A 245 35.14 8.30 24.27
C GLN A 245 34.89 9.71 24.84
N LYS A 246 33.82 10.38 24.40
CA LYS A 246 33.45 11.71 24.90
C LYS A 246 33.09 11.67 26.37
N ILE A 247 32.29 10.71 26.83
CA ILE A 247 31.90 10.52 28.23
C ILE A 247 33.13 10.24 29.08
N LYS A 248 33.99 9.29 28.67
CA LYS A 248 35.24 8.95 29.39
C LYS A 248 36.13 10.18 29.57
N LYS A 249 36.35 10.93 28.48
CA LYS A 249 37.16 12.16 28.51
C LYS A 249 36.59 13.24 29.43
N SER A 250 35.26 13.40 29.42
CA SER A 250 34.56 14.34 30.31
C SER A 250 34.73 13.94 31.78
N LEU A 251 34.54 12.68 32.11
CA LEU A 251 34.69 12.14 33.44
C LEU A 251 36.12 12.35 33.98
N ILE A 252 37.16 12.01 33.22
CA ILE A 252 38.55 12.22 33.60
C ILE A 252 38.78 13.70 33.92
N LYS A 253 38.35 14.59 33.03
CA LYS A 253 38.46 16.02 33.23
C LYS A 253 37.70 16.53 34.48
N GLU A 254 36.52 15.99 34.78
CA GLU A 254 35.75 16.31 35.98
C GLU A 254 36.54 15.91 37.25
N PHE A 255 37.09 14.67 37.33
CA PHE A 255 37.88 14.20 38.46
C PHE A 255 39.17 15.02 38.65
N GLU A 256 39.88 15.31 37.58
CA GLU A 256 41.07 16.15 37.60
C GLU A 256 40.76 17.56 38.09
N SER A 257 39.65 18.17 37.69
CA SER A 257 39.27 19.55 38.04
C SER A 257 39.01 19.74 39.53
N VAL A 258 38.60 18.68 40.22
CA VAL A 258 38.30 18.69 41.67
C VAL A 258 39.38 18.00 42.48
N GLY A 259 40.50 17.56 41.87
CA GLY A 259 41.65 16.94 42.52
C GLY A 259 41.34 15.57 43.17
N ILE A 260 40.33 14.85 42.67
CA ILE A 260 39.98 13.53 43.19
C ILE A 260 40.75 12.46 42.41
N PRO A 261 41.56 11.60 43.07
CA PRO A 261 42.19 10.46 42.43
C PRO A 261 41.14 9.50 41.87
N TYR A 262 41.37 8.98 40.65
CA TYR A 262 40.47 8.03 40.03
C TYR A 262 41.19 6.74 39.61
N ASP A 263 40.46 5.67 39.65
CA ASP A 263 40.81 4.35 39.16
C ASP A 263 40.20 4.14 37.75
N GLU A 264 40.99 3.67 36.81
CA GLU A 264 40.56 3.53 35.42
C GLU A 264 39.38 2.57 35.28
N ASP A 265 39.36 1.50 36.06
CA ASP A 265 38.23 0.52 36.02
C ASP A 265 36.92 1.16 36.52
N LYS A 266 37.01 2.04 37.52
CA LYS A 266 35.83 2.82 37.99
C LYS A 266 35.37 3.81 36.93
N ILE A 267 36.30 4.53 36.29
CA ILE A 267 35.97 5.41 35.17
C ILE A 267 35.30 4.67 34.05
N ASN A 268 35.84 3.52 33.63
CA ASN A 268 35.25 2.68 32.59
C ASN A 268 33.84 2.22 32.99
N LYS A 269 33.59 1.76 34.20
CA LYS A 269 32.30 1.37 34.70
C LYS A 269 31.27 2.51 34.71
N ILE A 270 31.69 3.71 35.16
CA ILE A 270 30.81 4.90 35.12
C ILE A 270 30.53 5.29 33.67
N THR A 271 31.54 5.24 32.79
CA THR A 271 31.39 5.52 31.35
C THR A 271 30.33 4.62 30.72
N GLU A 272 30.40 3.29 30.92
CA GLU A 272 29.43 2.38 30.37
C GLU A 272 27.99 2.58 30.93
N ASN A 273 27.85 2.95 32.21
CA ASN A 273 26.56 3.28 32.78
C ASN A 273 25.96 4.55 32.17
N ARG A 274 26.77 5.63 32.01
CA ARG A 274 26.31 6.87 31.35
C ARG A 274 26.03 6.64 29.86
N LEU A 275 26.80 5.76 29.20
CA LEU A 275 26.57 5.39 27.80
C LEU A 275 25.23 4.67 27.60
N LYS A 276 24.88 3.74 28.48
CA LYS A 276 23.56 3.06 28.44
C LYS A 276 22.41 4.07 28.60
N GLU A 277 22.56 5.08 29.47
CA GLU A 277 21.57 6.15 29.56
C GLU A 277 21.47 6.99 28.28
N GLU A 278 22.62 7.30 27.64
CA GLU A 278 22.63 8.03 26.37
C GLU A 278 21.98 7.21 25.25
N ILE A 279 22.26 5.90 25.17
CA ILE A 279 21.60 4.99 24.21
C ILE A 279 20.09 4.99 24.44
N ARG A 280 19.64 4.90 25.70
CA ARG A 280 18.23 4.95 26.06
C ARG A 280 17.58 6.25 25.58
N HIS A 281 18.20 7.41 25.80
CA HIS A 281 17.71 8.71 25.36
C HIS A 281 17.65 8.80 23.84
N GLY A 282 18.69 8.36 23.11
CA GLY A 282 18.72 8.36 21.65
C GLY A 282 17.62 7.48 21.04
N VAL A 283 17.42 6.28 21.58
CA VAL A 283 16.35 5.38 21.15
C VAL A 283 14.97 5.98 21.43
N GLN A 284 14.76 6.58 22.60
CA GLN A 284 13.51 7.30 22.90
C GLN A 284 13.29 8.45 21.94
N THR A 285 14.33 9.22 21.62
CA THR A 285 14.27 10.32 20.65
C THR A 285 13.77 9.82 19.29
N ILE A 286 14.32 8.72 18.78
CA ILE A 286 13.85 8.12 17.52
C ILE A 286 12.36 7.76 17.63
N GLN A 287 11.95 7.04 18.68
CA GLN A 287 10.58 6.58 18.82
C GLN A 287 9.57 7.72 18.93
N TYR A 288 9.84 8.70 19.82
CA TYR A 288 8.89 9.79 20.05
C TYR A 288 8.87 10.83 18.92
N GLN A 289 10.03 11.18 18.36
CA GLN A 289 10.05 12.14 17.25
C GLN A 289 9.36 11.60 16.01
N ILE A 290 9.59 10.33 15.63
CA ILE A 290 8.89 9.75 14.49
C ILE A 290 7.37 9.81 14.68
N LEU A 291 6.87 9.55 15.89
CA LEU A 291 5.43 9.56 16.17
C LEU A 291 4.82 10.97 16.22
N THR A 292 5.61 11.98 16.60
CA THR A 292 5.14 13.37 16.79
C THR A 292 5.40 14.28 15.61
N LEU A 293 6.25 13.86 14.66
CA LEU A 293 6.49 14.59 13.43
C LEU A 293 5.32 14.43 12.47
N MET A 294 4.92 15.54 11.85
CA MET A 294 3.97 15.56 10.75
C MET A 294 4.69 16.02 9.49
N THR A 295 4.65 15.21 8.45
CA THR A 295 5.20 15.54 7.13
C THR A 295 4.27 16.45 6.37
N THR A 296 4.73 17.01 5.25
CA THR A 296 3.90 17.81 4.33
C THR A 296 2.72 17.02 3.76
N ASN A 297 2.81 15.66 3.75
CA ASN A 297 1.74 14.76 3.30
C ASN A 297 0.65 14.55 4.36
N GLY A 298 0.67 15.30 5.45
CA GLY A 298 -0.36 15.29 6.49
C GLY A 298 -0.43 14.02 7.33
N GLN A 299 0.67 13.27 7.42
CA GLN A 299 0.80 12.07 8.24
C GLN A 299 2.15 11.98 8.94
N THR A 300 2.23 11.13 9.94
CA THR A 300 3.48 10.67 10.53
C THR A 300 4.35 9.99 9.44
N PRO A 301 5.69 10.15 9.45
CA PRO A 301 6.56 9.44 8.53
C PRO A 301 6.29 7.93 8.53
N PHE A 302 6.00 7.35 7.37
CA PHE A 302 5.84 5.90 7.20
C PHE A 302 7.22 5.23 7.22
N CYS A 303 7.77 5.08 8.43
CA CYS A 303 9.16 4.69 8.65
C CYS A 303 9.29 3.24 9.11
N SER A 304 10.31 2.56 8.58
CA SER A 304 10.83 1.29 9.11
C SER A 304 12.26 1.48 9.62
N ILE A 305 12.61 0.77 10.68
CA ILE A 305 13.98 0.61 11.13
C ILE A 305 14.41 -0.83 10.86
N PHE A 306 15.55 -0.98 10.21
CA PHE A 306 16.14 -2.28 9.87
C PHE A 306 17.24 -2.64 10.86
N ILE A 307 17.23 -3.89 11.31
CA ILE A 307 18.14 -4.44 12.31
C ILE A 307 18.70 -5.76 11.78
N TYR A 308 20.02 -5.78 11.53
CA TYR A 308 20.76 -6.98 11.13
C TYR A 308 22.10 -6.99 11.85
N LEU A 309 22.24 -7.83 12.87
CA LEU A 309 23.37 -7.81 13.80
C LEU A 309 24.69 -8.22 13.12
N ASP A 310 24.64 -9.18 12.18
CA ASP A 310 25.82 -9.66 11.46
C ASP A 310 26.36 -8.68 10.40
N GLU A 311 25.72 -7.52 10.23
CA GLU A 311 26.26 -6.40 9.45
C GLU A 311 27.45 -5.72 10.16
N ALA A 312 27.60 -5.95 11.48
CA ALA A 312 28.69 -5.38 12.27
C ALA A 312 30.01 -6.06 11.95
N GLU A 313 30.95 -5.30 11.37
CA GLU A 313 32.24 -5.79 10.86
C GLU A 313 33.21 -6.24 11.97
N THR A 314 33.03 -5.81 13.21
CA THR A 314 33.91 -6.13 14.34
C THR A 314 33.13 -6.57 15.57
N PRO A 315 33.72 -7.43 16.45
CA PRO A 315 33.07 -7.82 17.70
C PRO A 315 32.68 -6.64 18.61
N SER A 316 33.46 -5.58 18.62
CA SER A 316 33.16 -4.36 19.40
C SER A 316 31.93 -3.65 18.88
N LEU A 317 31.83 -3.46 17.56
CA LEU A 317 30.65 -2.86 16.92
C LEU A 317 29.43 -3.75 17.09
N LYS A 318 29.59 -5.09 17.00
CA LYS A 318 28.50 -6.05 17.20
C LYS A 318 27.94 -5.95 18.62
N LYS A 319 28.81 -5.83 19.63
CA LYS A 319 28.40 -5.61 21.02
C LYS A 319 27.68 -4.29 21.23
N ASP A 320 28.18 -3.20 20.66
CA ASP A 320 27.54 -1.88 20.73
C ASP A 320 26.18 -1.90 20.02
N TYR A 321 26.09 -2.57 18.87
CA TYR A 321 24.84 -2.75 18.14
C TYR A 321 23.83 -3.56 18.96
N ALA A 322 24.26 -4.65 19.57
CA ALA A 322 23.41 -5.46 20.44
C ALA A 322 22.79 -4.63 21.59
N MET A 323 23.56 -3.70 22.22
CA MET A 323 23.03 -2.79 23.23
C MET A 323 21.95 -1.86 22.67
N VAL A 324 22.13 -1.35 21.47
CA VAL A 324 21.13 -0.49 20.81
C VAL A 324 19.86 -1.28 20.47
N ILE A 325 20.01 -2.50 19.93
CA ILE A 325 18.89 -3.40 19.63
C ILE A 325 18.09 -3.75 20.89
N GLU A 326 18.79 -4.12 21.95
CA GLU A 326 18.19 -4.45 23.25
C GLU A 326 17.32 -3.27 23.76
N GLU A 327 17.85 -2.06 23.69
CA GLU A 327 17.12 -0.87 24.13
C GLU A 327 15.91 -0.56 23.21
N ILE A 328 16.02 -0.72 21.89
CA ILE A 328 14.90 -0.56 20.96
C ILE A 328 13.76 -1.51 21.33
N LEU A 329 14.07 -2.78 21.59
CA LEU A 329 13.08 -3.78 21.96
C LEU A 329 12.44 -3.46 23.34
N LYS A 330 13.23 -3.04 24.33
CA LYS A 330 12.73 -2.63 25.65
C LYS A 330 11.79 -1.43 25.56
N GLN A 331 12.14 -0.39 24.82
CA GLN A 331 11.29 0.78 24.60
C GLN A 331 10.00 0.41 23.85
N ARG A 332 10.09 -0.50 22.90
CA ARG A 332 8.91 -1.00 22.19
C ARG A 332 7.99 -1.82 23.08
N ILE A 333 8.51 -2.68 23.94
CA ILE A 333 7.74 -3.44 24.94
C ILE A 333 7.01 -2.49 25.90
N LEU A 334 7.68 -1.44 26.35
CA LEU A 334 7.07 -0.40 27.18
C LEU A 334 5.91 0.28 26.43
N GLY A 335 6.12 0.63 25.15
CA GLY A 335 5.15 1.37 24.34
C GLY A 335 5.22 2.88 24.58
N VAL A 336 4.20 3.59 24.12
CA VAL A 336 4.06 5.04 24.28
C VAL A 336 2.75 5.40 24.96
N LYS A 337 2.74 6.47 25.75
CA LYS A 337 1.51 6.96 26.36
C LYS A 337 0.65 7.69 25.34
N ASN A 338 -0.61 7.30 25.25
CA ASN A 338 -1.60 8.07 24.51
C ASN A 338 -2.04 9.31 25.30
N GLN A 339 -2.98 10.10 24.75
CA GLN A 339 -3.51 11.30 25.40
C GLN A 339 -4.21 11.05 26.75
N THR A 340 -4.65 9.81 27.02
CA THR A 340 -5.26 9.41 28.30
C THR A 340 -4.25 8.84 29.30
N GLY A 341 -2.94 8.81 28.94
CA GLY A 341 -1.87 8.30 29.79
C GLY A 341 -1.68 6.78 29.77
N ILE A 342 -2.41 6.07 28.95
CA ILE A 342 -2.31 4.61 28.80
C ILE A 342 -1.18 4.27 27.82
N TYR A 343 -0.34 3.27 28.18
CA TYR A 343 0.70 2.77 27.28
C TYR A 343 0.10 1.90 26.17
N ILE A 344 0.28 2.34 24.92
CA ILE A 344 -0.20 1.65 23.72
C ILE A 344 0.98 1.25 22.82
N ALA A 345 0.73 0.32 21.89
CA ALA A 345 1.67 -0.01 20.83
C ALA A 345 1.75 1.15 19.81
N PRO A 346 2.93 1.75 19.56
CA PRO A 346 3.07 2.73 18.49
C PRO A 346 3.03 2.05 17.13
N THR A 347 2.36 2.67 16.15
CA THR A 347 2.29 2.14 14.79
C THR A 347 3.62 2.29 14.05
N PHE A 348 4.38 3.35 14.31
CA PHE A 348 5.69 3.63 13.74
C PHE A 348 6.74 3.95 14.82
N PRO A 349 8.04 3.77 14.48
CA PRO A 349 8.58 3.08 13.32
C PRO A 349 8.26 1.60 13.34
N LYS A 350 8.07 0.99 12.15
CA LYS A 350 8.05 -0.46 12.00
C LYS A 350 9.45 -1.02 12.29
N ILE A 351 9.55 -2.17 12.91
CA ILE A 351 10.83 -2.83 13.21
C ILE A 351 10.97 -4.05 12.31
N LEU A 352 12.05 -4.10 11.53
CA LEU A 352 12.46 -5.25 10.72
C LEU A 352 13.64 -5.91 11.44
N TYR A 353 13.46 -7.12 11.95
CA TYR A 353 14.46 -7.86 12.69
C TYR A 353 14.92 -9.07 11.88
N VAL A 354 16.22 -9.14 11.56
CA VAL A 354 16.78 -10.26 10.84
C VAL A 354 17.13 -11.39 11.81
N LEU A 355 16.58 -12.57 11.52
CA LEU A 355 16.93 -13.82 12.16
C LEU A 355 18.18 -14.35 11.50
N GLU A 356 19.22 -14.61 12.29
CA GLU A 356 20.53 -15.07 11.86
C GLU A 356 21.06 -16.14 12.84
N PRO A 357 22.08 -16.97 12.51
CA PRO A 357 22.52 -18.05 13.37
C PRO A 357 22.81 -17.63 14.81
N ASP A 358 23.54 -16.53 15.02
CA ASP A 358 23.93 -16.03 16.34
C ASP A 358 22.77 -15.59 17.24
N ASN A 359 21.59 -15.31 16.66
CA ASN A 359 20.44 -14.83 17.41
C ASN A 359 19.25 -15.80 17.42
N ILE A 360 19.21 -16.84 16.55
CA ILE A 360 18.08 -17.77 16.49
C ILE A 360 18.42 -19.17 17.04
N GLU A 361 19.67 -19.58 17.00
CA GLU A 361 20.07 -20.85 17.58
C GLU A 361 20.18 -20.74 19.11
N ASP A 362 19.82 -21.82 19.81
CA ASP A 362 19.69 -21.81 21.29
C ASP A 362 21.01 -21.53 22.02
N ASP A 363 22.16 -21.83 21.38
CA ASP A 363 23.51 -21.58 21.86
C ASP A 363 24.15 -20.30 21.28
N GLY A 364 23.41 -19.53 20.49
CA GLY A 364 23.86 -18.27 19.90
C GLY A 364 24.16 -17.20 20.96
N GLU A 365 25.26 -16.47 20.82
CA GLU A 365 25.67 -15.42 21.77
C GLU A 365 24.58 -14.36 21.98
N TYR A 366 23.81 -14.07 20.93
CA TYR A 366 22.78 -13.04 20.94
C TYR A 366 21.35 -13.59 20.92
N TYR A 367 21.14 -14.88 21.23
CA TYR A 367 19.81 -15.49 21.31
C TYR A 367 18.88 -14.77 22.29
N TYR A 368 19.42 -14.15 23.34
CA TYR A 368 18.65 -13.34 24.29
C TYR A 368 17.90 -12.17 23.62
N LEU A 369 18.44 -11.61 22.52
CA LEU A 369 17.76 -10.55 21.75
C LEU A 369 16.51 -11.08 21.05
N THR A 370 16.58 -12.29 20.49
CA THR A 370 15.41 -12.92 19.87
C THR A 370 14.37 -13.34 20.91
N LYS A 371 14.77 -13.76 22.12
CA LYS A 371 13.81 -13.94 23.24
C LYS A 371 13.10 -12.64 23.59
N LEU A 372 13.83 -11.54 23.65
CA LEU A 372 13.26 -10.22 23.89
C LEU A 372 12.36 -9.75 22.73
N ALA A 373 12.75 -10.04 21.49
CA ALA A 373 11.94 -9.77 20.30
C ALA A 373 10.63 -10.59 20.30
N ALA A 374 10.69 -11.86 20.67
CA ALA A 374 9.51 -12.71 20.82
C ALA A 374 8.55 -12.19 21.91
N GLU A 375 9.09 -11.73 23.05
CA GLU A 375 8.30 -11.07 24.09
C GLU A 375 7.65 -9.78 23.57
N CYS A 376 8.40 -8.98 22.78
CA CYS A 376 7.90 -7.78 22.15
C CYS A 376 6.76 -8.10 21.17
N SER A 377 6.91 -9.13 20.33
CA SER A 377 5.85 -9.57 19.41
C SER A 377 4.59 -9.99 20.14
N ALA A 378 4.71 -10.76 21.21
CA ALA A 378 3.58 -11.19 22.02
C ALA A 378 2.82 -10.03 22.68
N LYS A 379 3.52 -8.92 23.00
CA LYS A 379 2.95 -7.74 23.67
C LYS A 379 2.57 -6.60 22.72
N ARG A 380 3.23 -6.50 21.57
CA ARG A 380 3.14 -5.29 20.70
C ARG A 380 3.01 -5.59 19.22
N MET A 381 2.95 -6.84 18.80
CA MET A 381 2.88 -7.28 17.40
C MET A 381 4.07 -6.83 16.53
N VAL A 382 5.19 -6.55 17.10
CA VAL A 382 6.46 -6.19 16.45
C VAL A 382 7.62 -6.83 17.23
N PRO A 383 8.75 -7.13 16.56
CA PRO A 383 9.15 -6.86 15.18
C PRO A 383 8.45 -7.73 14.13
N ASP A 384 8.62 -7.33 12.85
CA ASP A 384 8.52 -8.23 11.71
C ASP A 384 9.86 -8.95 11.55
N TYR A 385 9.82 -10.18 11.03
CA TYR A 385 10.99 -11.03 10.96
C TYR A 385 11.39 -11.33 9.52
N MET A 386 12.69 -11.20 9.25
CA MET A 386 13.29 -11.55 7.97
C MET A 386 14.33 -12.66 8.19
N SER A 387 14.37 -13.67 7.34
CA SER A 387 15.36 -14.74 7.40
C SER A 387 16.63 -14.35 6.64
N GLU A 388 17.74 -14.27 7.34
CA GLU A 388 19.06 -14.13 6.70
C GLU A 388 19.32 -15.23 5.67
N LYS A 389 19.07 -16.49 6.06
CA LYS A 389 19.25 -17.68 5.22
C LYS A 389 18.49 -17.55 3.91
N LYS A 390 17.20 -17.26 3.97
CA LYS A 390 16.33 -17.14 2.79
C LYS A 390 16.63 -15.89 1.96
N LEU A 391 16.99 -14.78 2.60
CA LEU A 391 17.43 -13.59 1.89
C LEU A 391 18.72 -13.82 1.11
N LYS A 392 19.71 -14.46 1.71
CA LYS A 392 20.96 -14.81 1.04
C LYS A 392 20.73 -15.72 -0.17
N GLU A 393 19.82 -16.69 -0.06
CA GLU A 393 19.41 -17.55 -1.19
C GLU A 393 18.76 -16.73 -2.33
N LEU A 394 17.84 -15.81 -2.00
CA LEU A 394 17.07 -15.02 -2.98
C LEU A 394 17.85 -13.83 -3.57
N LYS A 395 18.80 -13.26 -2.84
CA LYS A 395 19.46 -11.98 -3.14
C LYS A 395 20.99 -12.10 -3.30
N GLU A 396 21.44 -13.17 -3.93
CA GLU A 396 22.87 -13.39 -4.27
C GLU A 396 23.80 -13.20 -3.07
N GLY A 397 23.44 -13.75 -1.91
CA GLY A 397 24.24 -13.67 -0.70
C GLY A 397 24.06 -12.36 0.10
N ASN A 398 23.16 -11.46 -0.30
CA ASN A 398 22.98 -10.17 0.35
C ASN A 398 21.77 -10.16 1.29
N VAL A 399 21.87 -9.36 2.36
CA VAL A 399 20.81 -9.11 3.34
C VAL A 399 20.58 -7.61 3.46
N PHE A 400 19.34 -7.20 3.32
CA PHE A 400 18.92 -5.79 3.43
C PHE A 400 17.42 -5.69 3.73
N GLY A 401 16.99 -4.54 4.20
CA GLY A 401 15.61 -4.32 4.62
C GLY A 401 14.63 -4.10 3.47
N THR A 402 13.34 -4.28 3.78
CA THR A 402 12.25 -3.84 2.88
C THR A 402 12.02 -2.35 2.98
N MET A 403 11.50 -1.76 1.92
CA MET A 403 11.01 -0.38 1.89
C MET A 403 9.52 -0.35 2.19
N GLY A 404 9.08 0.57 3.05
CA GLY A 404 7.66 0.70 3.40
C GLY A 404 7.05 -0.60 3.95
N CYS A 405 5.94 -1.07 3.35
CA CYS A 405 5.24 -2.26 3.82
C CYS A 405 6.07 -3.53 3.62
N ARG A 406 6.53 -3.79 2.39
CA ARG A 406 7.25 -5.02 2.03
C ARG A 406 8.09 -4.92 0.75
N SER A 407 8.20 -3.75 0.11
CA SER A 407 8.91 -3.63 -1.16
C SER A 407 10.40 -3.98 -1.01
N LEU A 408 10.91 -4.83 -1.88
CA LEU A 408 12.26 -5.36 -1.82
C LEU A 408 12.99 -5.04 -3.13
N LEU A 409 14.20 -4.49 -3.03
CA LEU A 409 15.01 -4.15 -4.19
C LEU A 409 15.56 -5.40 -4.91
N SER A 410 15.83 -5.25 -6.20
CA SER A 410 16.72 -6.15 -6.94
C SER A 410 18.17 -5.94 -6.51
N VAL A 411 19.02 -6.95 -6.70
CA VAL A 411 20.47 -6.79 -6.52
C VAL A 411 20.98 -5.89 -7.65
N TRP A 412 21.68 -4.84 -7.27
CA TRP A 412 22.38 -3.92 -8.18
C TRP A 412 23.82 -3.77 -7.70
N LYS A 413 24.77 -3.94 -8.61
CA LYS A 413 26.20 -3.83 -8.31
C LYS A 413 26.71 -2.51 -8.88
N ASP A 414 27.37 -1.75 -8.04
CA ASP A 414 28.00 -0.50 -8.43
C ASP A 414 29.05 -0.77 -9.51
N PRO A 415 28.96 -0.13 -10.69
CA PRO A 415 29.88 -0.39 -11.80
C PRO A 415 31.35 -0.07 -11.50
N GLU A 416 31.63 0.85 -10.57
CA GLU A 416 32.97 1.28 -10.21
C GLU A 416 33.61 0.33 -9.18
N THR A 417 32.82 -0.10 -8.20
CA THR A 417 33.33 -0.92 -7.07
C THR A 417 33.03 -2.40 -7.20
N GLY A 418 32.10 -2.81 -8.06
CA GLY A 418 31.57 -4.17 -8.18
C GLY A 418 30.78 -4.66 -6.97
N LYS A 419 30.61 -3.84 -5.94
CA LYS A 419 29.86 -4.20 -4.72
C LYS A 419 28.37 -3.98 -4.88
N ALA A 420 27.57 -4.83 -4.26
CA ALA A 420 26.13 -4.63 -4.18
C ALA A 420 25.81 -3.39 -3.35
N LYS A 421 24.86 -2.57 -3.84
CA LYS A 421 24.39 -1.36 -3.16
C LYS A 421 22.89 -1.44 -2.97
N PHE A 422 22.42 -1.19 -1.76
CA PHE A 422 21.01 -1.15 -1.40
C PHE A 422 20.60 0.20 -0.82
N TRP A 423 21.37 0.73 0.13
CA TRP A 423 21.11 2.03 0.75
C TRP A 423 21.35 3.17 -0.25
N GLY A 424 20.39 4.08 -0.32
CA GLY A 424 20.35 5.15 -1.32
C GLY A 424 19.60 4.76 -2.59
N ARG A 425 18.85 3.65 -2.59
CA ARG A 425 18.04 3.21 -3.73
C ARG A 425 16.55 3.28 -3.40
N PHE A 426 15.70 3.28 -4.43
CA PHE A 426 14.28 3.58 -4.30
C PHE A 426 13.42 2.79 -5.29
N ASN A 427 12.12 2.76 -5.00
CA ASN A 427 11.07 2.27 -5.90
C ASN A 427 10.32 3.45 -6.52
N SER A 428 10.05 3.41 -7.82
CA SER A 428 9.38 4.48 -8.56
C SER A 428 7.86 4.40 -8.49
N GLY A 429 7.29 3.24 -8.16
CA GLY A 429 5.83 3.06 -8.01
C GLY A 429 5.34 1.65 -8.35
N VAL A 430 4.02 1.48 -8.20
CA VAL A 430 3.32 0.20 -8.35
C VAL A 430 2.12 0.36 -9.28
N CYS A 431 1.85 -0.66 -10.11
CA CYS A 431 0.57 -0.90 -10.76
C CYS A 431 0.14 -2.34 -10.51
N THR A 432 -1.08 -2.55 -10.02
CA THR A 432 -1.56 -3.87 -9.58
C THR A 432 -2.56 -4.45 -10.56
N ILE A 433 -2.36 -5.72 -10.95
CA ILE A 433 -3.31 -6.49 -11.73
C ILE A 433 -4.33 -7.18 -10.80
N ASN A 434 -5.60 -7.22 -11.24
CA ASN A 434 -6.67 -7.99 -10.62
C ASN A 434 -6.69 -9.40 -11.22
N LEU A 435 -5.96 -10.35 -10.63
CA LEU A 435 -5.89 -11.73 -11.16
C LEU A 435 -7.25 -12.44 -11.17
N PRO A 436 -8.13 -12.30 -10.15
CA PRO A 436 -9.49 -12.86 -10.21
C PRO A 436 -10.30 -12.40 -11.42
N ASP A 437 -10.14 -11.14 -11.87
CA ASP A 437 -10.84 -10.66 -13.07
C ASP A 437 -10.40 -11.39 -14.34
N VAL A 438 -9.13 -11.76 -14.44
CA VAL A 438 -8.63 -12.59 -15.56
C VAL A 438 -9.32 -13.93 -15.57
N ALA A 439 -9.34 -14.63 -14.42
CA ALA A 439 -9.94 -15.95 -14.29
C ALA A 439 -11.46 -15.94 -14.58
N LEU A 440 -12.18 -15.02 -13.94
CA LEU A 440 -13.63 -14.93 -14.08
C LEU A 440 -14.04 -14.51 -15.49
N SER A 441 -13.31 -13.60 -16.15
CA SER A 441 -13.58 -13.22 -17.55
C SER A 441 -13.42 -14.42 -18.50
N VAL A 442 -12.45 -15.29 -18.26
CA VAL A 442 -12.29 -16.53 -19.04
C VAL A 442 -13.45 -17.49 -18.78
N MET A 443 -13.87 -17.65 -17.52
CA MET A 443 -14.98 -18.54 -17.18
C MET A 443 -16.32 -18.02 -17.72
N ASP A 444 -16.55 -16.70 -17.74
CA ASP A 444 -17.74 -16.08 -18.33
C ASP A 444 -17.83 -16.36 -19.83
N ASP A 445 -16.71 -16.16 -20.56
CA ASP A 445 -16.61 -16.45 -21.99
C ASP A 445 -16.86 -17.94 -22.28
N MET A 446 -16.24 -18.81 -21.49
CA MET A 446 -16.38 -20.29 -21.66
C MET A 446 -17.78 -20.82 -21.33
N LEU A 447 -18.49 -20.15 -20.41
CA LEU A 447 -19.88 -20.50 -20.06
C LEU A 447 -20.92 -19.82 -20.97
N GLY A 448 -20.49 -18.81 -21.78
CA GLY A 448 -21.38 -17.99 -22.59
C GLY A 448 -22.32 -17.12 -21.75
N GLU A 449 -21.89 -16.75 -20.53
CA GLU A 449 -22.68 -15.92 -19.62
C GLU A 449 -22.24 -14.45 -19.77
N HIS A 450 -23.05 -13.63 -20.46
CA HIS A 450 -22.72 -12.23 -20.77
C HIS A 450 -23.62 -11.19 -20.06
N ASP A 451 -24.84 -11.60 -19.64
CA ASP A 451 -25.81 -10.72 -18.98
C ASP A 451 -25.71 -10.81 -17.45
N ILE A 452 -24.51 -10.60 -16.92
CA ILE A 452 -24.22 -10.71 -15.50
C ILE A 452 -24.36 -9.34 -14.83
N THR A 453 -25.07 -9.28 -13.70
CA THR A 453 -25.20 -8.10 -12.84
C THR A 453 -24.64 -8.37 -11.46
N GLU A 454 -24.45 -7.33 -10.66
CA GLU A 454 -23.97 -7.44 -9.28
C GLU A 454 -24.88 -8.26 -8.34
N TYR A 455 -26.10 -8.58 -8.77
CA TYR A 455 -27.08 -9.38 -8.03
C TYR A 455 -27.24 -10.81 -8.58
N THR A 456 -26.56 -11.15 -9.66
CA THR A 456 -26.65 -12.46 -10.30
C THR A 456 -25.92 -13.49 -9.44
N GLU A 457 -26.65 -14.41 -8.81
CA GLU A 457 -26.05 -15.54 -8.09
C GLU A 457 -25.58 -16.60 -9.09
N ARG A 458 -24.36 -17.11 -8.89
CA ARG A 458 -23.72 -18.08 -9.78
C ARG A 458 -23.27 -19.31 -9.02
N ASP A 459 -23.45 -20.46 -9.64
CA ASP A 459 -23.14 -21.76 -9.05
C ASP A 459 -21.72 -22.21 -9.42
N MET A 460 -20.88 -22.36 -8.39
CA MET A 460 -19.50 -22.87 -8.52
C MET A 460 -19.41 -24.25 -9.19
N SER A 461 -20.41 -25.07 -9.06
CA SER A 461 -20.41 -26.41 -9.70
C SER A 461 -20.27 -26.35 -11.22
N LYS A 462 -20.76 -25.27 -11.87
CA LYS A 462 -20.58 -25.06 -13.32
C LYS A 462 -19.09 -24.80 -13.65
N PHE A 463 -18.39 -24.04 -12.81
CA PHE A 463 -16.98 -23.75 -12.98
C PHE A 463 -16.13 -25.01 -12.82
N GLU A 464 -16.37 -25.78 -11.75
CA GLU A 464 -15.70 -27.04 -11.47
C GLU A 464 -15.90 -28.07 -12.61
N ASN A 465 -17.13 -28.18 -13.12
CA ASN A 465 -17.45 -29.07 -14.25
C ASN A 465 -16.72 -28.61 -15.52
N LEU A 466 -16.69 -27.30 -15.79
CA LEU A 466 -16.02 -26.76 -16.95
C LEU A 466 -14.50 -27.03 -16.88
N TRP A 467 -13.87 -26.80 -15.70
CA TRP A 467 -12.48 -27.15 -15.50
C TRP A 467 -12.19 -28.63 -15.70
N SER A 468 -13.03 -29.51 -15.17
CA SER A 468 -12.82 -30.95 -15.28
C SER A 468 -12.89 -31.47 -16.73
N THR A 469 -13.63 -30.76 -17.61
CA THR A 469 -13.87 -31.16 -19.00
C THR A 469 -13.03 -30.43 -20.04
N LYS A 470 -12.60 -29.18 -19.75
CA LYS A 470 -11.94 -28.27 -20.71
C LYS A 470 -10.69 -27.57 -20.14
N GLN A 471 -9.97 -28.23 -19.25
CA GLN A 471 -8.83 -27.64 -18.52
C GLN A 471 -7.79 -26.99 -19.45
N ASP A 472 -7.40 -27.64 -20.53
CA ASP A 472 -6.37 -27.13 -21.45
C ASP A 472 -6.83 -25.87 -22.19
N GLU A 473 -8.07 -25.85 -22.67
CA GLU A 473 -8.69 -24.71 -23.33
C GLU A 473 -8.80 -23.49 -22.37
N ILE A 474 -9.20 -23.75 -21.11
CA ILE A 474 -9.26 -22.72 -20.07
C ILE A 474 -7.86 -22.14 -19.79
N LYS A 475 -6.86 -22.99 -19.64
CA LYS A 475 -5.48 -22.55 -19.42
C LYS A 475 -4.97 -21.71 -20.59
N GLU A 476 -5.19 -22.13 -21.83
CA GLU A 476 -4.77 -21.37 -23.01
C GLU A 476 -5.38 -19.96 -23.02
N LYS A 477 -6.70 -19.86 -22.83
CA LYS A 477 -7.41 -18.59 -22.76
C LYS A 477 -6.94 -17.73 -21.57
N PHE A 478 -6.70 -18.37 -20.42
CA PHE A 478 -6.22 -17.68 -19.21
C PHE A 478 -4.85 -17.04 -19.44
N TRP A 479 -3.89 -17.77 -19.98
CA TRP A 479 -2.55 -17.24 -20.25
C TRP A 479 -2.61 -16.10 -21.26
N LYS A 480 -3.39 -16.24 -22.33
CA LYS A 480 -3.56 -15.18 -23.32
C LYS A 480 -4.13 -13.91 -22.71
N LEU A 481 -5.22 -14.03 -21.96
CA LEU A 481 -5.84 -12.86 -21.33
C LEU A 481 -4.94 -12.25 -20.24
N LEU A 482 -4.21 -13.08 -19.49
CA LEU A 482 -3.23 -12.60 -18.52
C LEU A 482 -2.16 -11.73 -19.20
N ASP A 483 -1.60 -12.17 -20.31
CA ASP A 483 -0.61 -11.41 -21.09
C ASP A 483 -1.17 -10.07 -21.60
N GLU A 484 -2.42 -10.07 -22.09
CA GLU A 484 -3.11 -8.83 -22.50
C GLU A 484 -3.27 -7.85 -21.33
N ARG A 485 -3.60 -8.32 -20.11
CA ARG A 485 -3.72 -7.48 -18.91
C ARG A 485 -2.35 -7.02 -18.38
N LEU A 486 -1.34 -7.88 -18.45
CA LEU A 486 0.03 -7.52 -18.09
C LEU A 486 0.59 -6.43 -19.01
N LYS A 487 0.19 -6.41 -20.30
CA LYS A 487 0.55 -5.32 -21.21
C LYS A 487 0.01 -3.96 -20.73
N LEU A 488 -1.21 -3.90 -20.18
CA LEU A 488 -1.75 -2.65 -19.60
C LEU A 488 -0.91 -2.18 -18.41
N VAL A 489 -0.48 -3.11 -17.54
CA VAL A 489 0.42 -2.79 -16.42
C VAL A 489 1.76 -2.27 -16.92
N TYR A 490 2.35 -2.92 -17.92
CA TYR A 490 3.59 -2.47 -18.55
C TYR A 490 3.47 -1.04 -19.09
N ASP A 491 2.43 -0.75 -19.88
CA ASP A 491 2.24 0.57 -20.48
C ASP A 491 2.08 1.66 -19.40
N ALA A 492 1.34 1.37 -18.34
CA ALA A 492 1.19 2.27 -17.20
C ALA A 492 2.53 2.55 -16.50
N GLN A 493 3.35 1.52 -16.31
CA GLN A 493 4.66 1.65 -15.66
C GLN A 493 5.67 2.40 -16.52
N ILE A 494 5.66 2.19 -17.83
CA ILE A 494 6.52 2.93 -18.77
C ILE A 494 6.14 4.42 -18.78
N ILE A 495 4.85 4.75 -18.73
CA ILE A 495 4.40 6.15 -18.62
C ILE A 495 4.95 6.78 -17.34
N ARG A 496 4.81 6.09 -16.20
CA ARG A 496 5.32 6.54 -14.90
C ARG A 496 6.83 6.76 -14.93
N HIS A 497 7.60 5.81 -15.46
CA HIS A 497 9.05 5.91 -15.58
C HIS A 497 9.46 7.10 -16.47
N LYS A 498 8.80 7.27 -17.64
CA LYS A 498 9.08 8.38 -18.55
C LYS A 498 8.90 9.76 -17.91
N ARG A 499 7.99 9.90 -16.95
CA ARG A 499 7.77 11.16 -16.22
C ARG A 499 8.91 11.55 -15.28
N LEU A 500 9.72 10.58 -14.84
CA LEU A 500 10.89 10.85 -14.00
C LEU A 500 12.13 11.19 -14.83
N ARG A 501 12.12 10.94 -16.14
CA ARG A 501 13.28 11.23 -17.03
C ARG A 501 13.43 12.72 -17.26
N GLY A 502 14.68 13.17 -17.21
CA GLY A 502 15.03 14.58 -17.38
C GLY A 502 14.70 15.46 -16.18
N VAL A 503 14.25 14.89 -15.06
CA VAL A 503 13.96 15.64 -13.83
C VAL A 503 15.27 16.14 -13.21
N PRO A 504 15.41 17.45 -12.94
CA PRO A 504 16.61 17.99 -12.31
C PRO A 504 16.67 17.63 -10.82
N SER A 505 17.88 17.45 -10.31
CA SER A 505 18.13 17.14 -8.89
C SER A 505 17.59 18.20 -7.92
N ASP A 506 17.32 19.39 -8.42
CA ASP A 506 16.82 20.54 -7.64
C ASP A 506 15.38 20.39 -7.14
N VAL A 507 14.59 19.46 -7.71
CA VAL A 507 13.19 19.23 -7.27
C VAL A 507 13.11 18.65 -5.87
N ALA A 508 14.14 17.90 -5.44
CA ALA A 508 14.23 17.33 -4.09
C ALA A 508 15.70 17.20 -3.66
N PRO A 509 16.38 18.33 -3.30
CA PRO A 509 17.82 18.33 -3.02
C PRO A 509 18.23 17.34 -1.94
N ILE A 510 17.40 17.13 -0.91
CA ILE A 510 17.67 16.16 0.16
C ILE A 510 17.84 14.73 -0.37
N LEU A 511 17.08 14.36 -1.40
CA LEU A 511 17.15 13.04 -2.04
C LEU A 511 18.35 12.93 -2.96
N TRP A 512 18.53 13.92 -3.83
CA TRP A 512 19.39 13.79 -5.00
C TRP A 512 20.77 14.43 -4.84
N GLN A 513 20.89 15.51 -4.01
CA GLN A 513 22.12 16.28 -3.87
C GLN A 513 22.81 16.09 -2.52
N HIS A 514 22.07 15.71 -1.46
CA HIS A 514 22.55 15.77 -0.08
C HIS A 514 22.72 14.42 0.60
N GLY A 515 22.80 13.34 -0.17
CA GLY A 515 23.29 12.04 0.28
C GLY A 515 22.21 11.00 0.59
N ALA A 516 20.90 11.34 0.61
CA ALA A 516 19.86 10.33 0.85
C ALA A 516 19.88 9.23 -0.21
N PHE A 517 19.99 9.58 -1.49
CA PHE A 517 20.14 8.65 -2.61
C PHE A 517 21.46 8.86 -3.36
N ALA A 518 21.82 10.09 -3.60
CA ALA A 518 23.01 10.46 -4.34
C ALA A 518 23.56 11.82 -3.89
N ARG A 519 24.68 12.21 -4.49
CA ARG A 519 25.29 13.53 -4.37
C ARG A 519 25.47 14.16 -5.77
N LEU A 520 24.32 14.34 -6.46
CA LEU A 520 24.29 14.99 -7.77
C LEU A 520 24.58 16.50 -7.62
N LYS A 521 25.10 17.09 -8.67
CA LYS A 521 25.26 18.56 -8.73
C LYS A 521 23.90 19.22 -8.94
N PRO A 522 23.71 20.47 -8.50
CA PRO A 522 22.55 21.27 -8.88
C PRO A 522 22.38 21.33 -10.40
N GLY A 523 21.14 21.14 -10.89
CA GLY A 523 20.81 21.08 -12.31
C GLY A 523 21.14 19.76 -13.02
N GLU A 524 21.85 18.84 -12.39
CA GLU A 524 22.08 17.49 -12.95
C GLU A 524 20.78 16.67 -12.91
N THR A 525 20.48 15.93 -14.00
CA THR A 525 19.28 15.09 -14.04
C THR A 525 19.45 13.80 -13.26
N ILE A 526 18.34 13.24 -12.76
CA ILE A 526 18.33 11.98 -12.00
C ILE A 526 18.40 10.73 -12.90
N ASP A 527 18.52 10.89 -14.21
CA ASP A 527 18.39 9.81 -15.20
C ASP A 527 19.30 8.61 -14.93
N LYS A 528 20.55 8.85 -14.50
CA LYS A 528 21.48 7.77 -14.17
C LYS A 528 21.04 6.88 -12.99
N LEU A 529 20.03 7.33 -12.22
CA LEU A 529 19.46 6.57 -11.10
C LEU A 529 18.16 5.83 -11.48
N LEU A 530 17.73 5.95 -12.74
CA LEU A 530 16.47 5.36 -13.23
C LEU A 530 16.69 4.07 -14.04
N PHE A 531 17.91 3.83 -14.52
CA PHE A 531 18.26 2.71 -15.41
C PHE A 531 19.18 1.70 -14.73
N ASP A 532 19.53 0.65 -15.46
CA ASP A 532 20.43 -0.44 -15.04
C ASP A 532 19.94 -1.19 -13.78
N GLY A 533 18.64 -1.08 -13.45
CA GLY A 533 18.08 -1.65 -12.24
C GLY A 533 18.45 -0.92 -10.94
N TYR A 534 19.02 0.30 -11.02
CA TYR A 534 19.31 1.10 -9.82
C TYR A 534 18.05 1.42 -9.02
N SER A 535 17.01 1.95 -9.68
CA SER A 535 15.66 2.03 -9.12
C SER A 535 14.82 0.83 -9.56
N THR A 536 13.75 0.54 -8.82
CA THR A 536 12.79 -0.50 -9.17
C THR A 536 11.42 0.09 -9.50
N ILE A 537 10.63 -0.66 -10.26
CA ILE A 537 9.22 -0.39 -10.51
C ILE A 537 8.47 -1.71 -10.41
N SER A 538 7.27 -1.71 -9.82
CA SER A 538 6.67 -2.96 -9.37
C SER A 538 5.38 -3.33 -10.10
N LEU A 539 5.34 -4.54 -10.68
CA LEU A 539 4.13 -5.24 -11.08
C LEU A 539 3.47 -5.84 -9.83
N GLY A 540 2.42 -5.20 -9.33
CA GLY A 540 1.64 -5.70 -8.20
C GLY A 540 0.59 -6.73 -8.62
N TYR A 541 0.22 -7.64 -7.72
CA TYR A 541 -0.92 -8.55 -7.92
C TYR A 541 -1.66 -8.83 -6.62
N VAL A 542 -2.96 -9.18 -6.74
CA VAL A 542 -3.82 -9.63 -5.64
C VAL A 542 -4.70 -10.78 -6.10
N GLY A 543 -5.26 -11.53 -5.15
CA GLY A 543 -6.34 -12.48 -5.41
C GLY A 543 -5.92 -13.80 -6.04
N LEU A 544 -4.72 -14.30 -5.77
CA LEU A 544 -4.31 -15.61 -6.29
C LEU A 544 -5.25 -16.73 -5.81
N TYR A 545 -5.74 -16.64 -4.56
CA TYR A 545 -6.74 -17.57 -4.03
C TYR A 545 -8.02 -17.57 -4.89
N GLU A 546 -8.63 -16.41 -5.08
CA GLU A 546 -9.85 -16.27 -5.86
C GLU A 546 -9.63 -16.71 -7.33
N THR A 547 -8.45 -16.42 -7.87
CA THR A 547 -8.07 -16.84 -9.25
C THR A 547 -8.06 -18.35 -9.40
N VAL A 548 -7.31 -19.03 -8.54
CA VAL A 548 -7.18 -20.49 -8.60
C VAL A 548 -8.53 -21.14 -8.30
N LYS A 549 -9.25 -20.64 -7.29
CA LYS A 549 -10.57 -21.17 -6.93
C LYS A 549 -11.60 -20.96 -8.05
N SER A 550 -11.62 -19.82 -8.71
CA SER A 550 -12.52 -19.56 -9.85
C SER A 550 -12.29 -20.54 -11.00
N LEU A 551 -11.05 -20.89 -11.28
CA LEU A 551 -10.72 -21.80 -12.36
C LEU A 551 -10.94 -23.28 -11.97
N THR A 552 -10.54 -23.66 -10.75
CA THR A 552 -10.38 -25.08 -10.37
C THR A 552 -11.35 -25.57 -9.31
N GLY A 553 -12.10 -24.67 -8.64
CA GLY A 553 -12.92 -24.98 -7.47
C GLY A 553 -12.10 -25.16 -6.17
N LYS A 554 -10.76 -25.15 -6.22
CA LYS A 554 -9.86 -25.48 -5.10
C LYS A 554 -9.04 -24.29 -4.64
N SER A 555 -8.64 -24.32 -3.37
CA SER A 555 -7.62 -23.40 -2.83
C SER A 555 -6.25 -23.68 -3.45
N GLN A 556 -5.41 -22.65 -3.62
CA GLN A 556 -4.00 -22.81 -4.04
C GLN A 556 -3.16 -23.64 -3.05
N MET A 557 -3.69 -23.95 -1.89
CA MET A 557 -3.09 -24.84 -0.90
C MET A 557 -3.28 -26.32 -1.24
N ASP A 558 -4.26 -26.66 -2.07
CA ASP A 558 -4.49 -28.03 -2.51
C ASP A 558 -3.30 -28.50 -3.38
N PRO A 559 -2.63 -29.61 -3.02
CA PRO A 559 -1.46 -30.10 -3.74
C PRO A 559 -1.70 -30.33 -5.24
N SER A 560 -2.95 -30.64 -5.65
CA SER A 560 -3.28 -30.92 -7.05
C SER A 560 -3.27 -29.69 -7.96
N VAL A 561 -3.33 -28.49 -7.40
CA VAL A 561 -3.35 -27.21 -8.15
C VAL A 561 -2.24 -26.27 -7.76
N LYS A 562 -1.42 -26.62 -6.77
CA LYS A 562 -0.33 -25.78 -6.24
C LYS A 562 0.68 -25.40 -7.32
N ASP A 563 1.10 -26.35 -8.16
CA ASP A 563 2.05 -26.09 -9.24
C ASP A 563 1.47 -25.12 -10.28
N PHE A 564 0.17 -25.20 -10.55
CA PHE A 564 -0.50 -24.24 -11.41
C PHE A 564 -0.52 -22.84 -10.77
N ALA A 565 -0.84 -22.73 -9.49
CA ALA A 565 -0.79 -21.47 -8.76
C ALA A 565 0.61 -20.84 -8.76
N LEU A 566 1.64 -21.63 -8.51
CA LEU A 566 3.05 -21.20 -8.59
C LEU A 566 3.42 -20.75 -10.00
N SER A 567 2.94 -21.45 -11.04
CA SER A 567 3.21 -21.08 -12.44
C SER A 567 2.66 -19.71 -12.82
N ILE A 568 1.55 -19.25 -12.21
CA ILE A 568 1.00 -17.91 -12.43
C ILE A 568 1.98 -16.84 -11.94
N VAL A 569 2.48 -16.96 -10.70
CA VAL A 569 3.41 -15.98 -10.14
C VAL A 569 4.78 -16.04 -10.83
N LYS A 570 5.22 -17.26 -11.19
CA LYS A 570 6.44 -17.46 -11.97
C LYS A 570 6.35 -16.78 -13.35
N HIS A 571 5.21 -16.93 -14.05
CA HIS A 571 5.00 -16.30 -15.36
C HIS A 571 5.12 -14.76 -15.27
N MET A 572 4.52 -14.14 -14.25
CA MET A 572 4.67 -12.70 -14.02
C MET A 572 6.13 -12.30 -13.77
N LYS A 573 6.89 -13.14 -13.05
CA LYS A 573 8.33 -12.92 -12.85
C LYS A 573 9.11 -13.00 -14.16
N ASP A 574 8.88 -14.04 -14.95
CA ASP A 574 9.56 -14.26 -16.23
C ASP A 574 9.28 -13.09 -17.21
N ILE A 575 8.07 -12.54 -17.18
CA ILE A 575 7.69 -11.34 -17.94
C ILE A 575 8.43 -10.10 -17.44
N CYS A 576 8.48 -9.86 -16.12
CA CYS A 576 9.28 -8.77 -15.55
C CYS A 576 10.75 -8.87 -15.96
N ASP A 577 11.32 -10.08 -15.94
CA ASP A 577 12.71 -10.32 -16.35
C ASP A 577 12.92 -10.02 -17.87
N SER A 578 11.90 -10.25 -18.69
CA SER A 578 11.94 -9.87 -20.10
C SER A 578 11.88 -8.35 -20.30
N TRP A 579 11.01 -7.67 -19.56
CA TRP A 579 10.92 -6.20 -19.60
C TRP A 579 12.21 -5.54 -19.11
N ASN A 580 12.87 -6.10 -18.08
CA ASN A 580 14.16 -5.63 -17.60
C ASN A 580 15.22 -5.61 -18.71
N LYS A 581 15.25 -6.66 -19.54
CA LYS A 581 16.19 -6.76 -20.66
C LYS A 581 15.88 -5.78 -21.80
N ILE A 582 14.60 -5.52 -22.06
CA ILE A 582 14.16 -4.65 -23.17
C ILE A 582 14.34 -3.18 -22.80
N GLU A 583 13.91 -2.78 -21.60
CA GLU A 583 13.82 -1.38 -21.18
C GLU A 583 15.02 -0.91 -20.37
N ASN A 584 15.87 -1.83 -19.89
CA ASN A 584 16.97 -1.54 -18.97
C ASN A 584 16.48 -0.86 -17.66
N ILE A 585 15.30 -1.26 -17.17
CA ILE A 585 14.63 -0.76 -15.96
C ILE A 585 14.43 -1.92 -14.98
N GLY A 586 14.44 -1.67 -13.69
CA GLY A 586 14.29 -2.71 -12.66
C GLY A 586 12.82 -3.07 -12.39
N PHE A 587 12.14 -3.80 -13.28
CA PHE A 587 10.82 -4.37 -13.00
C PHE A 587 10.91 -5.53 -12.03
N SER A 588 9.94 -5.65 -11.13
CA SER A 588 9.86 -6.76 -10.17
C SER A 588 8.41 -7.07 -9.80
N VAL A 589 8.13 -8.35 -9.52
CA VAL A 589 6.80 -8.79 -9.05
C VAL A 589 6.63 -8.44 -7.58
N TYR A 590 5.51 -7.84 -7.22
CA TYR A 590 5.21 -7.32 -5.89
C TYR A 590 3.89 -7.87 -5.37
N GLY A 591 3.93 -8.50 -4.20
CA GLY A 591 2.72 -8.89 -3.48
C GLY A 591 2.06 -7.65 -2.91
N THR A 592 1.09 -7.08 -3.63
CA THR A 592 0.46 -5.80 -3.26
C THR A 592 -0.16 -5.87 -1.87
N PRO A 593 0.09 -4.88 -0.98
CA PRO A 593 -0.57 -4.81 0.31
C PRO A 593 -2.06 -4.53 0.15
N GLU A 594 -2.80 -5.01 1.11
CA GLU A 594 -4.23 -4.79 1.21
C GLU A 594 -4.53 -3.38 1.73
N GLU A 595 -4.70 -2.45 0.87
CA GLU A 595 -5.22 -1.12 1.21
C GLU A 595 -6.67 -1.02 0.71
N SER A 596 -7.10 0.11 0.24
CA SER A 596 -8.40 0.28 -0.42
C SER A 596 -8.56 -0.55 -1.71
N THR A 597 -7.45 -1.02 -2.29
CA THR A 597 -7.42 -1.75 -3.57
C THR A 597 -8.20 -3.06 -3.51
N THR A 598 -8.07 -3.85 -2.44
CA THR A 598 -8.79 -5.14 -2.33
C THR A 598 -10.30 -4.96 -2.23
N TYR A 599 -10.75 -3.92 -1.53
CA TYR A 599 -12.16 -3.55 -1.45
C TYR A 599 -12.70 -3.02 -2.80
N LYS A 600 -11.93 -2.17 -3.48
CA LYS A 600 -12.27 -1.69 -4.83
C LYS A 600 -12.41 -2.86 -5.82
N PHE A 601 -11.46 -3.79 -5.79
CA PHE A 601 -11.50 -4.96 -6.67
C PHE A 601 -12.65 -5.91 -6.32
N ALA A 602 -12.93 -6.16 -5.04
CA ALA A 602 -14.10 -6.96 -4.65
C ALA A 602 -15.42 -6.39 -5.20
N LYS A 603 -15.61 -5.07 -5.10
CA LYS A 603 -16.79 -4.40 -5.66
C LYS A 603 -16.85 -4.52 -7.19
N SER A 604 -15.73 -4.31 -7.89
CA SER A 604 -15.71 -4.40 -9.34
C SER A 604 -15.90 -5.82 -9.84
N LEU A 605 -15.34 -6.82 -9.16
CA LEU A 605 -15.60 -8.23 -9.46
C LEU A 605 -17.07 -8.59 -9.31
N ARG A 606 -17.70 -8.21 -8.19
CA ARG A 606 -19.13 -8.45 -7.99
C ARG A 606 -19.98 -7.77 -9.06
N LYS A 607 -19.66 -6.53 -9.41
CA LYS A 607 -20.38 -5.78 -10.46
C LYS A 607 -20.28 -6.45 -11.83
N ARG A 608 -19.13 -7.03 -12.16
CA ARG A 608 -18.85 -7.62 -13.49
C ARG A 608 -19.20 -9.08 -13.60
N HIS A 609 -19.03 -9.85 -12.53
CA HIS A 609 -19.11 -11.31 -12.55
C HIS A 609 -20.18 -11.89 -11.63
N GLY A 610 -21.00 -11.03 -10.96
CA GLY A 610 -22.06 -11.46 -10.07
C GLY A 610 -21.56 -11.96 -8.71
N ILE A 611 -22.44 -12.67 -8.00
CA ILE A 611 -22.18 -13.22 -6.68
C ILE A 611 -21.76 -14.68 -6.82
N ILE A 612 -20.53 -14.99 -6.47
CA ILE A 612 -19.94 -16.32 -6.50
C ILE A 612 -19.43 -16.62 -5.08
N LYS A 613 -19.90 -17.72 -4.52
CA LYS A 613 -19.56 -18.13 -3.14
C LYS A 613 -18.05 -18.27 -2.96
N ASP A 614 -17.54 -17.72 -1.87
CA ASP A 614 -16.13 -17.67 -1.45
C ASP A 614 -15.19 -16.93 -2.43
N ILE A 615 -15.74 -16.26 -3.44
CA ILE A 615 -14.96 -15.47 -4.44
C ILE A 615 -15.41 -14.01 -4.42
N THR A 616 -16.66 -13.73 -4.83
CA THR A 616 -17.19 -12.37 -4.96
C THR A 616 -18.27 -12.02 -3.94
N ASP A 617 -18.66 -12.95 -3.08
CA ASP A 617 -19.65 -12.77 -2.00
C ASP A 617 -19.11 -12.04 -0.78
N LYS A 618 -17.82 -11.74 -0.76
CA LYS A 618 -17.12 -11.02 0.32
C LYS A 618 -16.67 -9.64 -0.15
N ASP A 619 -16.47 -8.70 0.78
CA ASP A 619 -16.12 -7.31 0.49
C ASP A 619 -14.61 -7.05 0.37
N TYR A 620 -13.82 -8.11 0.20
CA TYR A 620 -12.37 -8.05 0.00
C TYR A 620 -11.92 -9.15 -0.98
N VAL A 621 -10.76 -8.96 -1.58
CA VAL A 621 -9.99 -9.95 -2.34
C VAL A 621 -8.77 -10.31 -1.53
N MET A 622 -8.33 -11.57 -1.54
CA MET A 622 -7.14 -11.99 -0.80
C MET A 622 -5.89 -11.24 -1.27
N ASN A 623 -5.06 -10.90 -0.30
CA ASN A 623 -3.78 -10.24 -0.53
C ASN A 623 -2.84 -11.18 -1.28
N SER A 624 -2.30 -10.71 -2.41
CA SER A 624 -1.28 -11.43 -3.19
C SER A 624 -1.53 -12.95 -3.28
N TYR A 625 -0.66 -13.75 -2.69
CA TYR A 625 -0.69 -15.22 -2.67
C TYR A 625 -1.26 -15.81 -1.36
N HIS A 626 -1.74 -15.00 -0.45
CA HIS A 626 -2.18 -15.51 0.87
C HIS A 626 -3.33 -16.50 0.76
N THR A 627 -3.30 -17.49 1.62
CA THR A 627 -4.41 -18.40 1.90
C THR A 627 -5.64 -17.62 2.37
N ASP A 628 -6.85 -18.10 2.04
CA ASP A 628 -8.08 -17.45 2.50
C ASP A 628 -8.07 -17.32 4.04
N VAL A 629 -8.46 -16.15 4.54
CA VAL A 629 -8.45 -15.85 5.97
C VAL A 629 -9.39 -16.74 6.80
N LYS A 630 -10.34 -17.43 6.14
CA LYS A 630 -11.26 -18.40 6.76
C LYS A 630 -10.68 -19.82 6.81
N GLU A 631 -9.59 -20.09 6.08
CA GLU A 631 -9.03 -21.44 5.95
C GLU A 631 -8.31 -21.82 7.23
N LYS A 632 -8.74 -22.93 7.84
CA LYS A 632 -8.16 -23.45 9.09
C LYS A 632 -6.88 -24.21 8.77
N VAL A 633 -5.76 -23.58 8.98
CA VAL A 633 -4.42 -24.14 8.81
C VAL A 633 -3.56 -23.72 10.00
N ASN A 634 -2.65 -24.59 10.46
CA ASN A 634 -1.73 -24.19 11.52
C ASN A 634 -0.64 -23.24 10.98
N ALA A 635 0.04 -22.52 11.89
CA ALA A 635 1.04 -21.52 11.56
C ALA A 635 2.20 -22.08 10.72
N PHE A 636 2.67 -23.28 11.01
CA PHE A 636 3.80 -23.91 10.34
C PHE A 636 3.45 -24.34 8.92
N ASP A 637 2.31 -25.00 8.75
CA ASP A 637 1.83 -25.42 7.43
C ASP A 637 1.53 -24.22 6.53
N LYS A 638 0.90 -23.16 7.09
CA LYS A 638 0.65 -21.93 6.36
C LYS A 638 1.94 -21.31 5.81
N LEU A 639 2.93 -21.10 6.68
CA LEU A 639 4.23 -20.52 6.30
C LEU A 639 4.95 -21.39 5.26
N THR A 640 4.97 -22.71 5.46
CA THR A 640 5.60 -23.67 4.53
C THR A 640 4.92 -23.66 3.16
N ASN A 641 3.60 -23.56 3.14
CA ASN A 641 2.85 -23.57 1.89
C ASN A 641 2.91 -22.23 1.13
N GLU A 642 3.01 -21.11 1.84
CA GLU A 642 3.11 -19.77 1.25
C GLU A 642 4.54 -19.41 0.81
N SER A 643 5.57 -19.95 1.45
CA SER A 643 6.96 -19.56 1.20
C SER A 643 7.41 -19.70 -0.26
N PRO A 644 7.05 -20.73 -1.06
CA PRO A 644 7.48 -20.82 -2.45
C PRO A 644 7.00 -19.68 -3.35
N PHE A 645 5.90 -19.01 -2.99
CA PHE A 645 5.43 -17.83 -3.72
C PHE A 645 6.31 -16.61 -3.50
N GLN A 646 7.00 -16.52 -2.33
CA GLN A 646 7.93 -15.43 -2.06
C GLN A 646 9.16 -15.49 -2.99
N ASP A 647 9.58 -16.68 -3.41
CA ASP A 647 10.73 -16.86 -4.30
C ASP A 647 10.48 -16.22 -5.70
N PHE A 648 9.24 -16.18 -6.15
CA PHE A 648 8.84 -15.55 -7.42
C PHE A 648 8.36 -14.10 -7.25
N THR A 649 8.02 -13.68 -6.02
CA THR A 649 7.56 -12.32 -5.72
C THR A 649 8.76 -11.44 -5.32
N THR A 650 9.71 -11.28 -6.25
CA THR A 650 11.05 -10.72 -6.02
C THR A 650 11.07 -9.24 -5.66
N GLY A 651 10.01 -8.49 -5.96
CA GLY A 651 9.82 -7.08 -5.60
C GLY A 651 9.28 -6.87 -4.19
N GLY A 652 9.01 -7.94 -3.46
CA GLY A 652 8.61 -7.92 -2.06
C GLY A 652 7.30 -8.63 -1.77
N ALA A 653 7.36 -9.45 -0.75
CA ALA A 653 6.26 -10.26 -0.25
C ALA A 653 6.37 -10.40 1.27
N ILE A 654 5.28 -10.70 1.94
CA ILE A 654 5.25 -10.99 3.38
C ILE A 654 4.18 -12.06 3.65
N SER A 655 4.49 -12.99 4.51
CA SER A 655 3.50 -13.90 5.09
C SER A 655 3.16 -13.49 6.51
N TYR A 656 2.01 -13.92 7.02
CA TYR A 656 1.61 -13.65 8.40
C TYR A 656 0.97 -14.88 9.05
N VAL A 657 1.04 -14.92 10.36
CA VAL A 657 0.30 -15.89 11.16
C VAL A 657 -0.54 -15.17 12.21
N GLU A 658 -1.83 -15.55 12.31
CA GLU A 658 -2.73 -15.08 13.37
C GLU A 658 -2.61 -16.04 14.55
N VAL A 659 -2.13 -15.54 15.70
CA VAL A 659 -1.95 -16.33 16.91
C VAL A 659 -2.80 -15.78 18.06
N PRO A 660 -3.20 -16.60 19.04
CA PRO A 660 -3.86 -16.11 20.23
C PRO A 660 -2.91 -15.25 21.09
N ASN A 661 -3.37 -14.80 22.24
CA ASN A 661 -2.51 -14.09 23.18
C ASN A 661 -1.35 -14.98 23.67
N MET A 662 -0.14 -14.68 23.17
CA MET A 662 1.09 -15.44 23.41
C MET A 662 1.93 -14.91 24.59
N THR A 663 1.47 -13.92 25.33
CA THR A 663 2.25 -13.30 26.44
C THR A 663 2.71 -14.27 27.53
N LYS A 664 2.03 -15.42 27.66
CA LYS A 664 2.38 -16.50 28.60
C LYS A 664 3.03 -17.72 27.93
N ASN A 665 3.24 -17.68 26.62
CA ASN A 665 3.80 -18.81 25.86
C ASN A 665 4.82 -18.31 24.82
N ILE A 666 5.91 -17.71 25.30
CA ILE A 666 6.96 -17.18 24.44
C ILE A 666 7.68 -18.29 23.66
N GLU A 667 7.77 -19.49 24.23
CA GLU A 667 8.39 -20.64 23.55
C GLU A 667 7.68 -21.00 22.23
N ALA A 668 6.35 -20.89 22.19
CA ALA A 668 5.62 -21.10 20.95
C ALA A 668 5.94 -20.01 19.90
N VAL A 669 6.15 -18.76 20.32
CA VAL A 669 6.61 -17.68 19.42
C VAL A 669 8.01 -18.01 18.90
N LEU A 670 8.94 -18.43 19.76
CA LEU A 670 10.30 -18.81 19.35
C LEU A 670 10.29 -19.98 18.36
N ALA A 671 9.41 -20.97 18.56
CA ALA A 671 9.25 -22.07 17.60
C ALA A 671 8.79 -21.57 16.22
N ILE A 672 7.84 -20.64 16.17
CA ILE A 672 7.41 -20.00 14.93
C ILE A 672 8.58 -19.23 14.29
N LEU A 673 9.36 -18.47 15.07
CA LEU A 673 10.53 -17.73 14.54
C LEU A 673 11.60 -18.67 13.96
N LYS A 674 11.86 -19.79 14.62
CA LYS A 674 12.79 -20.82 14.11
C LYS A 674 12.30 -21.42 12.79
N HIS A 675 10.98 -21.58 12.65
CA HIS A 675 10.38 -22.01 11.40
C HIS A 675 10.48 -20.95 10.30
N ILE A 676 10.20 -19.67 10.61
CA ILE A 676 10.36 -18.53 9.68
C ILE A 676 11.82 -18.49 9.16
N TYR A 677 12.81 -18.58 10.06
CA TYR A 677 14.22 -18.58 9.68
C TYR A 677 14.56 -19.64 8.62
N ASN A 678 13.96 -20.82 8.72
CA ASN A 678 14.25 -21.95 7.83
C ASN A 678 13.45 -21.93 6.52
N THR A 679 12.27 -21.31 6.48
CA THR A 679 11.32 -21.49 5.37
C THR A 679 10.94 -20.21 4.65
N THR A 680 10.88 -19.07 5.35
CA THR A 680 10.16 -17.88 4.87
C THR A 680 11.09 -16.68 4.81
N VAL A 681 11.09 -15.95 3.70
CA VAL A 681 11.96 -14.76 3.53
C VAL A 681 11.57 -13.65 4.52
N TYR A 682 10.24 -13.39 4.63
CA TYR A 682 9.71 -12.29 5.44
C TYR A 682 8.33 -12.66 5.97
N ALA A 683 8.17 -12.57 7.29
CA ALA A 683 6.90 -12.86 7.96
C ALA A 683 6.63 -11.98 9.18
N GLU A 684 5.36 -11.88 9.56
CA GLU A 684 4.89 -11.22 10.76
C GLU A 684 4.03 -12.13 11.63
N ILE A 685 4.03 -11.86 12.93
CA ILE A 685 3.18 -12.56 13.92
C ILE A 685 2.13 -11.58 14.41
N ASN A 686 0.86 -11.92 14.21
CA ASN A 686 -0.28 -11.11 14.59
C ASN A 686 -0.91 -11.70 15.86
N CYS A 687 -0.99 -10.89 16.93
CA CYS A 687 -1.78 -11.19 18.12
C CYS A 687 -2.69 -10.01 18.41
N LYS A 688 -3.91 -10.28 18.90
CA LYS A 688 -4.90 -9.23 19.17
C LYS A 688 -4.76 -8.75 20.60
N LEU A 689 -4.31 -7.52 20.80
CA LEU A 689 -4.17 -6.88 22.11
C LEU A 689 -4.71 -5.45 22.06
N ASP A 690 -6.04 -5.33 22.17
CA ASP A 690 -6.76 -4.06 22.13
C ASP A 690 -6.92 -3.47 23.52
N CYS A 691 -7.24 -2.17 23.59
CA CYS A 691 -7.52 -1.46 24.84
C CYS A 691 -8.83 -0.69 24.77
N CYS A 692 -9.72 -0.93 25.71
CA CYS A 692 -10.88 -0.08 25.96
C CYS A 692 -10.51 0.99 26.99
N GLN A 693 -10.45 2.25 26.58
CA GLN A 693 -10.06 3.35 27.46
C GLN A 693 -11.14 3.67 28.53
N LYS A 694 -12.39 3.24 28.30
CA LYS A 694 -13.50 3.47 29.24
C LYS A 694 -13.44 2.59 30.49
N CYS A 695 -13.03 1.32 30.36
CA CYS A 695 -13.01 0.38 31.47
C CYS A 695 -11.63 -0.21 31.78
N GLY A 696 -10.59 0.16 31.00
CA GLY A 696 -9.23 -0.37 31.14
C GLY A 696 -9.04 -1.81 30.64
N TYR A 697 -10.03 -2.39 29.95
CA TYR A 697 -9.90 -3.74 29.38
C TYR A 697 -8.71 -3.81 28.40
N MET A 698 -7.87 -4.83 28.61
CA MET A 698 -6.76 -5.17 27.71
C MET A 698 -6.97 -6.59 27.19
N GLY A 699 -7.15 -6.73 25.87
CA GLY A 699 -7.42 -8.04 25.26
C GLY A 699 -8.09 -7.86 23.89
N GLU A 700 -8.63 -8.94 23.33
CA GLU A 700 -9.33 -8.88 22.06
C GLU A 700 -10.69 -8.17 22.20
N ILE A 701 -10.88 -7.09 21.44
CA ILE A 701 -12.17 -6.42 21.26
C ILE A 701 -12.82 -6.98 20.01
N SER A 702 -14.10 -7.36 20.10
CA SER A 702 -14.79 -8.10 19.05
C SER A 702 -15.51 -7.16 18.08
N LEU A 703 -15.60 -7.57 16.80
CA LEU A 703 -16.51 -7.00 15.84
C LEU A 703 -17.91 -7.57 16.05
N ILE A 704 -18.90 -6.68 15.96
CA ILE A 704 -20.33 -7.05 15.95
C ILE A 704 -21.03 -6.30 14.82
N ARG A 705 -22.21 -6.76 14.42
CA ARG A 705 -23.09 -6.02 13.50
C ARG A 705 -24.10 -5.20 14.28
N ASP A 706 -24.23 -3.91 13.96
CA ASP A 706 -25.24 -3.03 14.53
C ASP A 706 -26.62 -3.28 13.92
N SER A 707 -27.62 -2.49 14.31
CA SER A 707 -28.99 -2.56 13.80
C SER A 707 -29.12 -2.30 12.28
N ASN A 708 -28.12 -1.66 11.68
CA ASN A 708 -28.04 -1.37 10.25
C ASN A 708 -27.15 -2.35 9.50
N ASN A 709 -26.80 -3.49 10.11
CA ASN A 709 -25.88 -4.50 9.59
C ASN A 709 -24.44 -4.00 9.34
N LYS A 710 -24.07 -2.85 9.94
CA LYS A 710 -22.72 -2.28 9.85
C LYS A 710 -21.81 -2.89 10.91
N LEU A 711 -20.58 -3.25 10.52
CA LEU A 711 -19.56 -3.76 11.45
C LEU A 711 -19.03 -2.64 12.34
N ILE A 712 -19.08 -2.87 13.66
CA ILE A 712 -18.57 -1.97 14.71
C ILE A 712 -17.83 -2.75 15.80
N TRP A 713 -16.89 -2.11 16.46
CA TRP A 713 -16.18 -2.69 17.60
C TRP A 713 -17.00 -2.60 18.87
N LYS A 714 -16.96 -3.66 19.70
CA LYS A 714 -17.64 -3.72 21.01
C LYS A 714 -16.72 -4.30 22.06
N CYS A 715 -16.51 -3.57 23.15
CA CYS A 715 -15.75 -4.06 24.30
C CYS A 715 -16.48 -5.21 25.00
N PRO A 716 -15.85 -6.39 25.17
CA PRO A 716 -16.51 -7.53 25.80
C PRO A 716 -16.77 -7.33 27.32
N GLN A 717 -16.00 -6.46 27.98
CA GLN A 717 -16.12 -6.24 29.44
C GLN A 717 -17.22 -5.22 29.79
N CYS A 718 -17.26 -4.06 29.10
CA CYS A 718 -18.21 -2.98 29.48
C CYS A 718 -19.26 -2.67 28.39
N GLY A 719 -19.27 -3.40 27.29
CA GLY A 719 -20.21 -3.17 26.18
C GLY A 719 -20.03 -1.87 25.41
N ASN A 720 -18.92 -1.13 25.64
CA ASN A 720 -18.64 0.12 24.96
C ASN A 720 -18.57 -0.10 23.44
N THR A 721 -19.21 0.77 22.66
CA THR A 721 -19.21 0.78 21.19
C THR A 721 -18.70 2.11 20.61
N ASP A 722 -18.31 3.06 21.46
CA ASP A 722 -17.69 4.31 21.01
C ASP A 722 -16.27 4.05 20.51
N GLN A 723 -16.12 4.13 19.21
CA GLN A 723 -14.86 3.85 18.49
C GLN A 723 -13.72 4.76 18.94
N ASN A 724 -14.01 6.01 19.34
CA ASN A 724 -13.01 6.99 19.75
C ASN A 724 -12.42 6.72 21.14
N SER A 725 -13.14 5.93 21.97
CA SER A 725 -12.70 5.53 23.31
C SER A 725 -12.09 4.12 23.36
N MET A 726 -11.73 3.57 22.21
CA MET A 726 -11.03 2.31 22.07
C MET A 726 -9.75 2.48 21.25
N ASN A 727 -8.70 1.76 21.61
CA ASN A 727 -7.49 1.65 20.84
C ASN A 727 -7.39 0.23 20.27
N ILE A 728 -7.76 0.08 19.01
CA ILE A 728 -7.80 -1.18 18.31
C ILE A 728 -6.73 -1.17 17.24
N ILE A 729 -5.68 -1.94 17.47
CA ILE A 729 -4.56 -2.06 16.54
C ILE A 729 -4.66 -3.38 15.80
N ARG A 730 -4.62 -3.31 14.49
CA ARG A 730 -4.55 -4.49 13.62
C ARG A 730 -3.38 -4.38 12.66
N ARG A 731 -2.87 -5.52 12.25
CA ARG A 731 -1.87 -5.58 11.19
C ARG A 731 -2.55 -5.80 9.85
N VAL A 732 -2.06 -5.05 8.88
CA VAL A 732 -2.45 -5.17 7.48
C VAL A 732 -1.18 -5.54 6.70
N CYS A 733 -0.82 -6.81 6.76
CA CYS A 733 0.29 -7.41 6.01
C CYS A 733 1.44 -6.43 5.70
N GLY A 734 2.27 -6.15 6.69
CA GLY A 734 3.45 -5.30 6.55
C GLY A 734 3.43 -3.97 7.32
N TYR A 735 2.32 -3.58 7.95
CA TYR A 735 2.27 -2.43 8.86
C TYR A 735 1.10 -2.53 9.85
N MET A 736 1.18 -1.77 10.94
CA MET A 736 0.11 -1.65 11.92
C MET A 736 -0.73 -0.41 11.63
N MET A 737 -2.03 -0.52 11.86
CA MET A 737 -2.98 0.56 11.71
C MET A 737 -3.96 0.63 12.87
N ASN A 738 -4.52 1.81 13.09
CA ASN A 738 -5.68 1.97 13.97
C ASN A 738 -6.94 1.52 13.23
N ALA A 739 -7.51 0.40 13.65
CA ALA A 739 -8.66 -0.21 13.01
C ALA A 739 -10.00 0.51 13.29
N ASN A 740 -9.98 1.63 14.01
CA ASN A 740 -11.18 2.45 14.22
C ASN A 740 -11.59 3.22 12.94
N VAL A 741 -10.65 3.43 12.02
CA VAL A 741 -10.85 4.24 10.80
C VAL A 741 -10.45 3.40 9.58
N VAL A 742 -11.28 2.43 9.23
CA VAL A 742 -11.06 1.54 8.08
C VAL A 742 -12.36 1.31 7.32
N ASN A 743 -12.25 0.94 6.02
CA ASN A 743 -13.41 0.64 5.20
C ASN A 743 -14.08 -0.69 5.60
N GLN A 744 -15.34 -0.88 5.16
CA GLN A 744 -16.14 -2.08 5.50
C GLN A 744 -15.51 -3.37 4.96
N GLY A 745 -14.84 -3.33 3.81
CA GLY A 745 -14.13 -4.50 3.28
C GLY A 745 -13.04 -4.99 4.23
N ARG A 746 -12.29 -4.06 4.82
CA ARG A 746 -11.26 -4.39 5.81
C ARG A 746 -11.85 -4.92 7.11
N LEU A 747 -12.96 -4.35 7.59
CA LEU A 747 -13.66 -4.88 8.76
C LEU A 747 -14.22 -6.29 8.50
N ASN A 748 -14.74 -6.53 7.30
CA ASN A 748 -15.23 -7.85 6.90
C ASN A 748 -14.10 -8.90 6.84
N GLU A 749 -12.92 -8.51 6.37
CA GLU A 749 -11.74 -9.38 6.42
C GLU A 749 -11.33 -9.69 7.87
N PHE A 750 -11.27 -8.69 8.76
CA PHE A 750 -10.94 -8.91 10.18
C PHE A 750 -11.99 -9.78 10.90
N GLU A 751 -13.27 -9.66 10.54
CA GLU A 751 -14.35 -10.53 11.04
C GLU A 751 -14.10 -11.99 10.66
N ASN A 752 -13.60 -12.22 9.46
CA ASN A 752 -13.41 -13.56 8.88
C ASN A 752 -12.08 -14.22 9.26
N ARG A 753 -11.08 -13.48 9.75
CA ARG A 753 -9.78 -14.05 10.11
C ARG A 753 -9.85 -15.07 11.21
N VAL A 754 -9.37 -16.28 10.94
CA VAL A 754 -9.25 -17.37 11.92
C VAL A 754 -7.83 -17.46 12.50
N LEU A 755 -7.70 -18.08 13.68
CA LEU A 755 -6.40 -18.34 14.30
C LEU A 755 -5.73 -19.55 13.63
N HIS A 756 -4.41 -19.45 13.43
CA HIS A 756 -3.56 -20.52 12.89
C HIS A 756 -2.96 -21.32 14.07
N LEU A 757 -3.76 -22.29 14.58
CA LEU A 757 -3.45 -23.09 15.77
C LEU A 757 -2.82 -24.44 15.43
#